data_7361a0ef6504e2da69936e3e18de79e2
#
_entry.id   7361a0ef6504e2da69936e3e18de79e2
#
_cell.length_a   1.000
_cell.length_b   1.000
_cell.length_c   1.000
_cell.angle_alpha   90.00
_cell.angle_beta   90.00
_cell.angle_gamma   90.00
#
_symmetry.space_group_name_H-M   'P 1'
#
loop_
_entity.id
_entity.type
_entity.pdbx_description
1 polymer ?
#
loop_
_entity_poly.entity_id
_entity_poly.type
_entity_poly.pdbx_seq_one_letter_code
_entity_poly.pdbx_strand_id
1 'polypeptide(L)'
;MSQSISFNQIKSKVAALRHRKPVEKPVGIRSGGRWLGEAVQTDGDTTYSIFQCDSPLALRLALRRAAAAGDRPTVKVVVTSLDDSAISPDIFARLHKQRFVTIDRWSLVQQLFAAESIDPRLVKHDWLADAVVEHLGGRRTTTAKSGFLDAETLWRELLTATIGLSADVPDLSALLRWSLDGSRVRRFRQLPEQLRHGVEQWLKGRAGDAAEFVFAVASHTDKPDAVPLALAAGVLVDEKARGKSDRAIGKLEGSWLGGRRVNTADLGRVAGEAAALLRAHVADPGEQRRITGRAEELLRDVDGAAFAHVSPILPLGYTQRLAAFAEAAQRFADGTNIDITAVDQAAEHVRIHDQAHLNRIDTERLAMTMRLVRWLQTVRTRASSPGSFAEAARTYLAEGSYVDWARASTGRVAASRELSEAIATVHAAANREQERRAREFAMLLENSVSTGVFSADVLLIEQVLDEVVVPLARTMPVLLVVLDGMSAAVCRELVEHLTKDRGEWLEIVEHGRSMLRPAVAAIPSETKYSRASLLAGRLTADSPDEKTAFAAHAGLHNACSGGRGPVLYTKSDLSGSTLSDVVRNEIASPQRRVVGTIVNAVDDHLAKADQIEVRWNLDTVQILGALLHEAASAGRAVILTSDHGHILEGGTTARVSEGGERWRPLGGPAAASDEITARGTRVLSPDGAIVTSWSETVRYIAATKRGYHGGLNPQEMVVPISVLIPSGAQEPAGWQLKPETTPTWWDSAVEPVPQHAAAPVSTPKPAGMLFDIHRDETQPVTHAASSAGGEHVATGGDLAIPAWTNRVFETEVFATQKKLVPRGYPGDDVLKRLLANLDARGGKLTTAALARTMGYATVRLPGLLSVAQRLFNVDGYPVISLDVQSDTVHLEKQLLIVQFGLEGSGAGIR
;
A
#
# COMPACT_ATOMS: atom_id res chain seq x y z
N MET A 1 -44.60 41.37 -9.83
CA MET A 1 -43.49 42.21 -9.33
C MET A 1 -42.92 42.95 -10.55
N SER A 2 -42.82 44.28 -10.53
CA SER A 2 -42.25 45.02 -11.63
C SER A 2 -40.76 44.65 -11.75
N GLN A 3 -40.35 44.10 -12.87
CA GLN A 3 -38.96 43.71 -13.13
C GLN A 3 -38.06 44.95 -13.05
N SER A 4 -36.94 44.87 -12.31
CA SER A 4 -35.93 45.92 -12.24
C SER A 4 -34.76 45.59 -13.16
N ILE A 5 -34.16 46.61 -13.77
CA ILE A 5 -32.90 46.47 -14.53
C ILE A 5 -31.72 46.56 -13.58
N SER A 6 -30.72 45.70 -13.72
CA SER A 6 -29.47 45.78 -12.98
C SER A 6 -28.45 46.73 -13.63
N PHE A 7 -27.53 47.27 -12.83
CA PHE A 7 -26.44 48.11 -13.34
C PHE A 7 -25.55 47.35 -14.32
N ASN A 8 -25.32 46.03 -14.09
CA ASN A 8 -24.54 45.20 -14.99
C ASN A 8 -25.15 45.05 -16.38
N GLN A 9 -26.50 45.00 -16.48
CA GLN A 9 -27.19 44.99 -17.77
C GLN A 9 -26.97 46.29 -18.54
N ILE A 10 -27.06 47.43 -17.89
CA ILE A 10 -26.79 48.75 -18.49
C ILE A 10 -25.33 48.84 -18.94
N LYS A 11 -24.41 48.48 -18.05
CA LYS A 11 -22.95 48.51 -18.30
C LYS A 11 -22.53 47.64 -19.50
N SER A 12 -23.01 46.41 -19.57
CA SER A 12 -22.71 45.50 -20.67
C SER A 12 -23.23 46.03 -22.01
N LYS A 13 -24.43 46.63 -22.02
CA LYS A 13 -25.01 47.22 -23.25
C LYS A 13 -24.24 48.47 -23.70
N VAL A 14 -23.84 49.31 -22.79
CA VAL A 14 -22.98 50.45 -23.07
C VAL A 14 -21.61 50.05 -23.57
N ALA A 15 -20.99 49.03 -22.95
CA ALA A 15 -19.67 48.51 -23.37
C ALA A 15 -19.69 48.02 -24.82
N ALA A 16 -20.75 47.29 -25.18
CA ALA A 16 -20.95 46.81 -26.56
C ALA A 16 -21.09 47.94 -27.57
N LEU A 17 -21.64 49.06 -27.18
CA LEU A 17 -21.75 50.24 -28.05
C LEU A 17 -20.41 51.02 -28.17
N ARG A 18 -19.56 50.96 -27.14
CA ARG A 18 -18.23 51.57 -27.11
C ARG A 18 -17.20 50.83 -27.98
N HIS A 19 -17.39 49.56 -28.27
CA HIS A 19 -16.39 48.74 -28.99
C HIS A 19 -16.00 49.28 -30.40
N ARG A 20 -16.75 50.20 -30.96
CA ARG A 20 -16.49 50.74 -32.32
C ARG A 20 -16.20 52.25 -32.37
N LYS A 21 -16.66 53.06 -31.40
CA LYS A 21 -16.43 54.52 -31.31
C LYS A 21 -16.78 55.03 -29.90
N PRO A 22 -16.16 56.13 -29.43
CA PRO A 22 -16.54 56.74 -28.16
C PRO A 22 -18.00 57.17 -28.16
N VAL A 23 -18.69 56.99 -27.01
CA VAL A 23 -20.10 57.35 -26.83
C VAL A 23 -20.14 58.80 -26.37
N GLU A 24 -20.40 59.72 -27.28
CA GLU A 24 -20.45 61.18 -27.02
C GLU A 24 -21.84 61.61 -26.61
N LYS A 25 -22.89 60.94 -27.14
CA LYS A 25 -24.31 61.26 -26.87
C LYS A 25 -24.88 60.31 -25.84
N PRO A 26 -25.95 60.69 -25.09
CA PRO A 26 -26.66 59.82 -24.20
C PRO A 26 -27.12 58.54 -24.88
N VAL A 27 -26.94 57.40 -24.17
CA VAL A 27 -27.44 56.11 -24.65
C VAL A 27 -28.88 55.93 -24.21
N GLY A 28 -29.78 55.76 -25.18
CA GLY A 28 -31.16 55.39 -24.92
C GLY A 28 -31.31 53.89 -24.76
N ILE A 29 -31.83 53.44 -23.65
CA ILE A 29 -32.14 52.04 -23.37
C ILE A 29 -33.64 51.86 -23.23
N ARG A 30 -34.22 50.96 -24.01
CA ARG A 30 -35.60 50.50 -23.84
C ARG A 30 -35.60 49.19 -23.06
N SER A 31 -36.43 49.13 -22.04
CA SER A 31 -36.63 47.94 -21.23
C SER A 31 -38.03 47.90 -20.63
N GLY A 32 -38.59 46.68 -20.51
CA GLY A 32 -39.81 46.45 -19.75
C GLY A 32 -39.60 46.51 -18.23
N GLY A 33 -38.34 46.51 -17.78
CA GLY A 33 -37.99 46.68 -16.36
C GLY A 33 -37.60 48.11 -16.03
N ARG A 34 -37.75 48.54 -14.78
CA ARG A 34 -37.40 49.88 -14.28
C ARG A 34 -36.04 49.90 -13.66
N TRP A 35 -35.28 50.99 -13.80
CA TRP A 35 -34.12 51.29 -13.03
C TRP A 35 -34.51 51.78 -11.65
N LEU A 36 -34.12 51.02 -10.59
CA LEU A 36 -34.42 51.37 -9.19
C LEU A 36 -33.15 51.68 -8.39
N GLY A 37 -31.96 51.61 -9.02
CA GLY A 37 -30.69 51.92 -8.38
C GLY A 37 -30.40 53.43 -8.29
N GLU A 38 -29.25 53.77 -7.73
CA GLU A 38 -28.78 55.14 -7.60
C GLU A 38 -28.60 55.78 -9.01
N ALA A 39 -28.85 57.08 -9.08
CA ALA A 39 -28.74 57.82 -10.32
C ALA A 39 -27.33 57.94 -10.91
N VAL A 40 -26.32 57.75 -10.03
CA VAL A 40 -24.88 57.73 -10.40
C VAL A 40 -24.26 56.45 -9.95
N GLN A 41 -23.63 55.75 -10.86
CA GLN A 41 -22.89 54.49 -10.58
C GLN A 41 -21.47 54.59 -11.14
N THR A 42 -20.49 53.93 -10.51
CA THR A 42 -19.09 53.94 -10.92
C THR A 42 -18.61 52.53 -11.19
N ASP A 43 -17.82 52.32 -12.24
CA ASP A 43 -17.17 51.06 -12.55
C ASP A 43 -15.73 51.36 -13.03
N GLY A 44 -14.77 51.12 -12.17
CA GLY A 44 -13.39 51.58 -12.38
C GLY A 44 -13.35 53.10 -12.57
N ASP A 45 -12.72 53.57 -13.65
CA ASP A 45 -12.61 55.03 -13.97
C ASP A 45 -13.84 55.58 -14.70
N THR A 46 -14.86 54.78 -14.96
CA THR A 46 -16.06 55.20 -15.70
C THR A 46 -17.22 55.49 -14.77
N THR A 47 -17.74 56.72 -14.81
CA THR A 47 -18.96 57.09 -14.12
C THR A 47 -20.16 57.04 -15.08
N TYR A 48 -21.27 56.48 -14.61
CA TYR A 48 -22.52 56.36 -15.33
C TYR A 48 -23.55 57.20 -14.63
N SER A 49 -24.24 58.09 -15.41
CA SER A 49 -25.43 58.78 -14.93
C SER A 49 -26.66 58.17 -15.60
N ILE A 50 -27.52 57.54 -14.81
CA ILE A 50 -28.64 56.72 -15.27
C ILE A 50 -29.95 57.42 -14.88
N PHE A 51 -30.79 57.65 -15.85
CA PHE A 51 -32.08 58.33 -15.69
C PHE A 51 -33.23 57.41 -16.07
N GLN A 52 -34.10 57.08 -15.14
CA GLN A 52 -35.37 56.40 -15.43
C GLN A 52 -36.36 57.44 -15.97
N CYS A 53 -36.96 57.18 -17.12
CA CYS A 53 -37.85 58.11 -17.80
C CYS A 53 -39.16 57.42 -18.23
N ASP A 54 -40.22 57.69 -17.52
CA ASP A 54 -41.54 57.08 -17.75
C ASP A 54 -42.47 57.91 -18.61
N SER A 55 -42.03 59.07 -19.14
CA SER A 55 -42.76 59.92 -20.04
C SER A 55 -41.87 60.66 -21.06
N PRO A 56 -42.36 61.09 -22.17
CA PRO A 56 -41.60 61.93 -23.16
C PRO A 56 -41.06 63.22 -22.54
N LEU A 57 -41.76 63.81 -21.59
CA LEU A 57 -41.28 64.95 -20.86
C LEU A 57 -40.09 64.66 -19.97
N ALA A 58 -40.10 63.43 -19.25
CA ALA A 58 -39.02 62.98 -18.43
C ALA A 58 -37.77 62.70 -19.32
N LEU A 59 -37.93 62.12 -20.49
CA LEU A 59 -36.85 61.94 -21.46
C LEU A 59 -36.21 63.24 -21.91
N ARG A 60 -37.02 64.28 -22.25
CA ARG A 60 -36.51 65.63 -22.65
C ARG A 60 -35.68 66.19 -21.44
N LEU A 61 -36.23 66.14 -20.23
CA LEU A 61 -35.62 66.69 -19.07
C LEU A 61 -34.28 65.98 -18.73
N ALA A 62 -34.27 64.65 -18.83
CA ALA A 62 -33.06 63.81 -18.61
C ALA A 62 -31.98 64.16 -19.67
N LEU A 63 -32.37 64.27 -20.96
CA LEU A 63 -31.47 64.63 -22.05
C LEU A 63 -30.91 66.06 -21.91
N ARG A 64 -31.69 66.97 -21.38
CA ARG A 64 -31.31 68.38 -21.10
C ARG A 64 -30.32 68.43 -19.94
N ARG A 65 -30.58 67.67 -18.85
CA ARG A 65 -29.65 67.51 -17.73
C ARG A 65 -28.36 66.82 -18.16
N ALA A 66 -28.45 65.78 -18.99
CA ALA A 66 -27.32 65.12 -19.57
C ALA A 66 -26.41 66.03 -20.42
N ALA A 67 -26.96 67.06 -21.09
CA ALA A 67 -26.20 68.02 -21.88
C ALA A 67 -25.47 69.08 -21.01
N ALA A 68 -25.97 69.33 -19.76
CA ALA A 68 -25.48 70.38 -18.89
C ALA A 68 -24.40 69.93 -17.88
N ALA A 69 -24.08 68.66 -17.78
CA ALA A 69 -23.10 68.14 -16.81
C ALA A 69 -21.68 68.12 -17.37
N GLY A 70 -20.74 68.81 -16.65
CA GLY A 70 -19.38 69.15 -17.06
C GLY A 70 -18.34 68.00 -17.08
N ASP A 71 -17.11 68.37 -17.19
CA ASP A 71 -15.82 67.82 -17.58
C ASP A 71 -15.33 66.42 -17.08
N ARG A 72 -16.17 65.58 -16.52
CA ARG A 72 -15.72 64.18 -16.24
C ARG A 72 -16.25 63.22 -17.32
N PRO A 73 -15.45 62.22 -17.69
CA PRO A 73 -15.91 61.18 -18.65
C PRO A 73 -17.07 60.36 -18.07
N THR A 74 -18.28 60.94 -18.18
CA THR A 74 -19.52 60.35 -17.65
C THR A 74 -20.33 59.78 -18.78
N VAL A 75 -20.68 58.49 -18.70
CA VAL A 75 -21.59 57.87 -19.64
C VAL A 75 -23.02 58.16 -19.19
N LYS A 76 -23.79 58.85 -20.03
CA LYS A 76 -25.17 59.27 -19.76
C LYS A 76 -26.11 58.24 -20.36
N VAL A 77 -27.02 57.69 -19.55
CA VAL A 77 -27.95 56.62 -19.95
C VAL A 77 -29.37 57.04 -19.59
N VAL A 78 -30.28 56.99 -20.53
CA VAL A 78 -31.71 57.18 -20.30
C VAL A 78 -32.42 55.86 -20.52
N VAL A 79 -33.19 55.42 -19.51
CA VAL A 79 -33.94 54.17 -19.52
C VAL A 79 -35.43 54.49 -19.61
N THR A 80 -36.14 53.80 -20.53
CA THR A 80 -37.59 53.98 -20.70
C THR A 80 -38.27 52.70 -21.11
N SER A 81 -39.56 52.57 -20.80
CA SER A 81 -40.45 51.53 -21.30
C SER A 81 -41.37 52.04 -22.48
N LEU A 82 -41.26 53.30 -22.85
CA LEU A 82 -42.11 53.91 -23.90
C LEU A 82 -41.80 53.30 -25.27
N ASP A 83 -42.85 53.10 -26.03
CA ASP A 83 -42.75 52.70 -27.43
C ASP A 83 -42.26 53.85 -28.33
N ASP A 84 -41.71 53.53 -29.50
CA ASP A 84 -41.20 54.54 -30.44
C ASP A 84 -42.30 55.52 -30.90
N SER A 85 -43.53 55.05 -30.98
CA SER A 85 -44.69 55.88 -31.34
C SER A 85 -45.01 56.96 -30.31
N ALA A 86 -44.64 56.78 -29.05
CA ALA A 86 -44.88 57.77 -27.99
C ALA A 86 -43.69 58.76 -27.86
N ILE A 87 -42.62 58.59 -28.62
CA ILE A 87 -41.36 59.34 -28.49
C ILE A 87 -41.16 60.17 -29.77
N SER A 88 -41.07 61.52 -29.61
CA SER A 88 -40.95 62.46 -30.72
C SER A 88 -39.52 62.39 -31.35
N PRO A 89 -39.36 62.72 -32.67
CA PRO A 89 -38.09 62.63 -33.40
C PRO A 89 -36.95 63.44 -32.80
N ASP A 90 -37.26 64.53 -32.09
CA ASP A 90 -36.27 65.38 -31.43
C ASP A 90 -35.52 64.68 -30.30
N ILE A 91 -36.15 63.71 -29.64
CA ILE A 91 -35.54 62.88 -28.61
C ILE A 91 -34.55 61.92 -29.25
N PHE A 92 -34.93 61.24 -30.33
CA PHE A 92 -34.04 60.33 -31.05
C PHE A 92 -32.80 61.03 -31.57
N ALA A 93 -32.91 62.24 -32.12
CA ALA A 93 -31.76 62.98 -32.61
C ALA A 93 -30.66 63.29 -31.58
N ARG A 94 -31.03 63.27 -30.28
CA ARG A 94 -30.15 63.55 -29.19
C ARG A 94 -29.51 62.32 -28.59
N LEU A 95 -29.93 61.08 -28.97
CA LEU A 95 -29.41 59.84 -28.50
C LEU A 95 -28.22 59.34 -29.35
N HIS A 96 -27.44 58.52 -28.78
CA HIS A 96 -26.37 57.78 -29.46
C HIS A 96 -26.99 56.90 -30.55
N LYS A 97 -26.47 57.02 -31.77
CA LYS A 97 -27.01 56.38 -32.98
C LYS A 97 -28.49 56.70 -33.28
N GLN A 98 -29.03 57.76 -32.70
CA GLN A 98 -30.41 58.25 -32.93
C GLN A 98 -31.49 57.18 -32.70
N ARG A 99 -31.28 56.27 -31.74
CA ARG A 99 -32.21 55.14 -31.39
C ARG A 99 -32.15 54.77 -29.97
N PHE A 100 -33.23 54.15 -29.50
CA PHE A 100 -33.20 53.34 -28.28
C PHE A 100 -32.68 51.95 -28.58
N VAL A 101 -31.85 51.37 -27.68
CA VAL A 101 -31.34 50.02 -27.76
C VAL A 101 -32.10 49.19 -26.74
N THR A 102 -32.78 48.16 -27.20
CA THR A 102 -33.53 47.30 -26.32
C THR A 102 -32.55 46.38 -25.55
N ILE A 103 -32.75 46.30 -24.28
CA ILE A 103 -32.14 45.26 -23.49
C ILE A 103 -32.99 44.01 -23.68
N ASP A 104 -32.62 43.21 -24.67
CA ASP A 104 -32.97 41.81 -24.71
C ASP A 104 -31.91 41.05 -23.88
N ARG A 105 -32.39 40.27 -22.95
CA ARG A 105 -31.52 39.55 -21.98
C ARG A 105 -30.51 38.65 -22.67
N TRP A 106 -30.96 37.91 -23.65
CA TRP A 106 -30.13 37.00 -24.42
C TRP A 106 -29.14 37.70 -25.36
N SER A 107 -29.46 38.87 -25.85
CA SER A 107 -28.51 39.68 -26.63
C SER A 107 -27.30 40.13 -25.81
N LEU A 108 -27.48 40.33 -24.50
CA LEU A 108 -26.36 40.62 -23.60
C LEU A 108 -25.49 39.37 -23.38
N VAL A 109 -26.12 38.20 -23.21
CA VAL A 109 -25.43 36.92 -23.11
C VAL A 109 -24.62 36.62 -24.37
N GLN A 110 -25.19 36.83 -25.57
CA GLN A 110 -24.46 36.72 -26.85
C GLN A 110 -23.18 37.57 -26.89
N GLN A 111 -23.28 38.79 -26.41
CA GLN A 111 -22.12 39.70 -26.36
C GLN A 111 -21.04 39.22 -25.36
N LEU A 112 -21.49 38.75 -24.20
CA LEU A 112 -20.55 38.24 -23.18
C LEU A 112 -19.70 37.07 -23.70
N PHE A 113 -20.32 36.21 -24.51
CA PHE A 113 -19.67 35.03 -25.07
C PHE A 113 -19.15 35.22 -26.50
N ALA A 114 -19.25 36.43 -27.06
CA ALA A 114 -18.96 36.69 -28.46
C ALA A 114 -19.67 35.70 -29.43
N ALA A 115 -20.89 35.29 -29.08
CA ALA A 115 -21.71 34.34 -29.83
C ALA A 115 -22.57 35.01 -30.91
N GLU A 116 -22.68 34.35 -32.08
CA GLU A 116 -23.57 34.75 -33.14
C GLU A 116 -24.99 34.19 -32.95
N SER A 117 -25.06 33.00 -32.33
CA SER A 117 -26.32 32.29 -32.05
C SER A 117 -26.24 31.57 -30.70
N ILE A 118 -27.42 31.29 -30.11
CA ILE A 118 -27.59 30.62 -28.81
C ILE A 118 -28.47 29.39 -29.01
N ASP A 119 -28.18 28.34 -28.25
CA ASP A 119 -29.01 27.13 -28.17
C ASP A 119 -30.47 27.52 -27.86
N PRO A 120 -31.44 27.18 -28.72
CA PRO A 120 -32.84 27.56 -28.53
C PRO A 120 -33.46 27.06 -27.24
N ARG A 121 -32.88 26.00 -26.63
CA ARG A 121 -33.34 25.46 -25.35
C ARG A 121 -33.06 26.40 -24.19
N LEU A 122 -31.96 27.16 -24.24
CA LEU A 122 -31.57 28.14 -23.23
C LEU A 122 -32.51 29.37 -23.27
N VAL A 123 -32.85 29.83 -24.47
CA VAL A 123 -33.61 31.05 -24.68
C VAL A 123 -35.00 31.00 -24.05
N LYS A 124 -35.51 29.78 -23.77
CA LYS A 124 -36.83 29.59 -23.09
C LYS A 124 -36.79 30.00 -21.59
N HIS A 125 -35.60 30.25 -21.04
CA HIS A 125 -35.40 30.52 -19.62
C HIS A 125 -34.85 31.92 -19.38
N ASP A 126 -35.70 32.93 -19.38
CA ASP A 126 -35.28 34.31 -19.16
C ASP A 126 -34.48 34.55 -17.89
N TRP A 127 -34.82 33.85 -16.79
CA TRP A 127 -34.09 33.91 -15.53
C TRP A 127 -32.63 33.51 -15.66
N LEU A 128 -32.34 32.60 -16.59
CA LEU A 128 -30.97 32.12 -16.82
C LEU A 128 -30.12 33.22 -17.49
N ALA A 129 -30.70 33.97 -18.41
CA ALA A 129 -30.01 35.13 -18.99
C ALA A 129 -29.73 36.21 -17.94
N ASP A 130 -30.67 36.45 -17.03
CA ASP A 130 -30.46 37.38 -15.92
C ASP A 130 -29.34 36.93 -15.00
N ALA A 131 -29.34 35.64 -14.60
CA ALA A 131 -28.30 35.07 -13.77
C ALA A 131 -26.90 35.14 -14.44
N VAL A 132 -26.83 34.87 -15.75
CA VAL A 132 -25.54 34.96 -16.50
C VAL A 132 -25.07 36.41 -16.51
N VAL A 133 -25.91 37.38 -16.80
CA VAL A 133 -25.52 38.78 -16.79
C VAL A 133 -25.10 39.25 -15.40
N GLU A 134 -25.81 38.84 -14.36
CA GLU A 134 -25.52 39.20 -12.98
C GLU A 134 -24.17 38.67 -12.52
N HIS A 135 -23.89 37.38 -12.76
CA HIS A 135 -22.69 36.70 -12.21
C HIS A 135 -21.48 36.76 -13.14
N LEU A 136 -21.67 36.92 -14.46
CA LEU A 136 -20.59 36.96 -15.45
C LEU A 136 -20.40 38.36 -16.05
N GLY A 137 -21.35 39.30 -15.83
CA GLY A 137 -21.24 40.67 -16.34
C GLY A 137 -19.99 41.36 -15.81
N GLY A 138 -19.02 41.68 -16.69
CA GLY A 138 -17.74 42.27 -16.34
C GLY A 138 -16.57 41.26 -16.10
N ARG A 139 -16.79 39.96 -16.25
CA ARG A 139 -15.72 38.96 -16.28
C ARG A 139 -15.36 38.65 -17.76
N ARG A 140 -14.13 38.15 -17.92
CA ARG A 140 -13.70 37.58 -19.20
C ARG A 140 -14.27 36.17 -19.27
N THR A 141 -15.20 35.94 -20.22
CA THR A 141 -15.81 34.64 -20.46
C THR A 141 -15.11 33.90 -21.60
N THR A 142 -15.29 32.60 -21.67
CA THR A 142 -14.83 31.79 -22.80
C THR A 142 -15.62 32.19 -24.06
N THR A 143 -14.91 32.44 -25.16
CA THR A 143 -15.57 32.74 -26.46
C THR A 143 -16.28 31.47 -26.94
N ALA A 144 -17.53 31.65 -27.41
CA ALA A 144 -18.34 30.58 -27.97
C ALA A 144 -17.63 29.94 -29.18
N LYS A 145 -17.45 28.64 -29.19
CA LYS A 145 -16.83 27.92 -30.31
C LYS A 145 -17.69 28.05 -31.55
N SER A 146 -17.07 28.43 -32.67
CA SER A 146 -17.76 28.61 -33.96
C SER A 146 -18.98 29.61 -33.91
N GLY A 147 -18.97 30.55 -32.98
CA GLY A 147 -20.05 31.52 -32.82
C GLY A 147 -21.37 30.97 -32.23
N PHE A 148 -21.42 29.69 -31.83
CA PHE A 148 -22.60 29.07 -31.22
C PHE A 148 -22.42 28.89 -29.73
N LEU A 149 -23.31 29.48 -28.91
CA LEU A 149 -23.32 29.29 -27.47
C LEU A 149 -24.18 28.09 -27.09
N ASP A 150 -23.54 26.99 -26.77
CA ASP A 150 -24.21 25.79 -26.29
C ASP A 150 -24.45 25.84 -24.76
N ALA A 151 -25.34 24.96 -24.29
CA ALA A 151 -25.71 24.91 -22.89
C ALA A 151 -24.54 24.53 -21.98
N GLU A 152 -23.60 23.70 -22.44
CA GLU A 152 -22.46 23.26 -21.63
C GLU A 152 -21.49 24.39 -21.35
N THR A 153 -21.16 25.17 -22.38
CA THR A 153 -20.28 26.33 -22.25
C THR A 153 -20.90 27.37 -21.32
N LEU A 154 -22.19 27.66 -21.45
CA LEU A 154 -22.86 28.60 -20.57
C LEU A 154 -22.88 28.15 -19.13
N TRP A 155 -23.32 26.91 -18.88
CA TRP A 155 -23.40 26.37 -17.51
C TRP A 155 -22.04 26.22 -16.85
N ARG A 156 -21.01 25.81 -17.57
CA ARG A 156 -19.64 25.70 -17.03
C ARG A 156 -19.15 27.04 -16.50
N GLU A 157 -19.30 28.12 -17.29
CA GLU A 157 -18.91 29.47 -16.87
C GLU A 157 -19.75 29.95 -15.67
N LEU A 158 -21.05 29.71 -15.70
CA LEU A 158 -21.98 30.13 -14.64
C LEU A 158 -21.67 29.35 -13.33
N LEU A 159 -21.45 28.03 -13.38
CA LEU A 159 -21.12 27.21 -12.24
C LEU A 159 -19.77 27.59 -11.64
N THR A 160 -18.79 27.89 -12.51
CA THR A 160 -17.46 28.35 -12.05
C THR A 160 -17.59 29.70 -11.33
N ALA A 161 -18.37 30.62 -11.86
CA ALA A 161 -18.53 31.94 -11.28
C ALA A 161 -19.34 31.96 -9.98
N THR A 162 -20.39 31.13 -9.90
CA THR A 162 -21.34 31.11 -8.79
C THR A 162 -20.86 30.19 -7.65
N ILE A 163 -20.68 28.95 -7.91
CA ILE A 163 -20.37 27.93 -6.88
C ILE A 163 -18.92 27.44 -6.93
N GLY A 164 -18.10 27.90 -7.87
CA GLY A 164 -16.70 27.51 -7.99
C GLY A 164 -16.52 26.07 -8.48
N LEU A 165 -17.47 25.53 -9.23
CA LEU A 165 -17.36 24.22 -9.87
C LEU A 165 -16.80 24.42 -11.29
N SER A 166 -15.54 24.03 -11.50
CA SER A 166 -14.78 24.21 -12.76
C SER A 166 -14.44 22.89 -13.45
N ALA A 167 -15.36 21.93 -13.46
CA ALA A 167 -15.17 20.66 -14.15
C ALA A 167 -15.67 20.76 -15.61
N ASP A 168 -14.89 20.22 -16.55
CA ASP A 168 -15.31 20.15 -17.97
C ASP A 168 -16.54 19.24 -18.14
N VAL A 169 -16.55 18.12 -17.41
CA VAL A 169 -17.73 17.25 -17.29
C VAL A 169 -18.02 17.07 -15.80
N PRO A 170 -19.04 17.73 -15.25
CA PRO A 170 -19.40 17.62 -13.84
C PRO A 170 -20.12 16.29 -13.55
N ASP A 171 -19.34 15.26 -13.26
CA ASP A 171 -19.82 13.96 -12.78
C ASP A 171 -20.02 13.94 -11.25
N LEU A 172 -20.48 12.81 -10.72
CA LEU A 172 -20.72 12.64 -9.29
C LEU A 172 -19.43 12.82 -8.45
N SER A 173 -18.30 12.34 -8.96
CA SER A 173 -17.00 12.50 -8.30
C SER A 173 -16.59 13.98 -8.20
N ALA A 174 -16.80 14.74 -9.26
CA ALA A 174 -16.55 16.19 -9.27
C ALA A 174 -17.45 16.92 -8.26
N LEU A 175 -18.71 16.51 -8.14
CA LEU A 175 -19.65 17.08 -7.16
C LEU A 175 -19.27 16.76 -5.71
N LEU A 176 -18.87 15.53 -5.44
CA LEU A 176 -18.38 15.13 -4.11
C LEU A 176 -17.11 15.91 -3.75
N ARG A 177 -16.17 16.04 -4.69
CA ARG A 177 -14.95 16.84 -4.50
C ARG A 177 -15.27 18.32 -4.27
N TRP A 178 -16.22 18.88 -5.03
CA TRP A 178 -16.70 20.23 -4.82
C TRP A 178 -17.26 20.42 -3.41
N SER A 179 -18.01 19.45 -2.90
CA SER A 179 -18.66 19.50 -1.58
C SER A 179 -17.70 19.46 -0.40
N LEU A 180 -16.43 19.09 -0.60
CA LEU A 180 -15.40 19.12 0.46
C LEU A 180 -15.02 20.55 0.87
N ASP A 181 -15.29 21.54 0.03
CA ASP A 181 -15.03 22.95 0.32
C ASP A 181 -16.30 23.62 0.90
N GLY A 182 -16.31 23.81 2.21
CA GLY A 182 -17.44 24.48 2.90
C GLY A 182 -17.72 25.91 2.39
N SER A 183 -16.73 26.60 1.81
CA SER A 183 -16.96 27.92 1.22
C SER A 183 -17.80 27.84 -0.07
N ARG A 184 -17.59 26.77 -0.85
CA ARG A 184 -18.37 26.49 -2.08
C ARG A 184 -19.79 26.07 -1.73
N VAL A 185 -19.97 25.25 -0.71
CA VAL A 185 -21.29 24.84 -0.19
C VAL A 185 -22.07 26.05 0.29
N ARG A 186 -21.45 26.97 1.06
CA ARG A 186 -22.10 28.21 1.48
C ARG A 186 -22.52 29.09 0.31
N ARG A 187 -21.67 29.24 -0.72
CA ARG A 187 -22.05 29.99 -1.94
C ARG A 187 -23.27 29.39 -2.62
N PHE A 188 -23.34 28.06 -2.74
CA PHE A 188 -24.51 27.38 -3.31
C PHE A 188 -25.81 27.70 -2.52
N ARG A 189 -25.75 27.64 -1.20
CA ARG A 189 -26.91 27.94 -0.33
C ARG A 189 -27.39 29.39 -0.45
N GLN A 190 -26.46 30.31 -0.73
CA GLN A 190 -26.77 31.74 -0.91
C GLN A 190 -27.33 32.08 -2.26
N LEU A 191 -27.35 31.14 -3.23
CA LEU A 191 -27.97 31.41 -4.54
C LEU A 191 -29.48 31.68 -4.42
N PRO A 192 -30.02 32.55 -5.26
CA PRO A 192 -31.47 32.69 -5.40
C PRO A 192 -32.12 31.34 -5.70
N GLU A 193 -33.30 31.10 -5.13
CA GLU A 193 -33.99 29.80 -5.19
C GLU A 193 -34.10 29.25 -6.61
N GLN A 194 -34.48 30.10 -7.59
CA GLN A 194 -34.63 29.71 -8.98
C GLN A 194 -33.31 29.29 -9.62
N LEU A 195 -32.22 30.01 -9.34
CA LEU A 195 -30.88 29.67 -9.85
C LEU A 195 -30.36 28.37 -9.18
N ARG A 196 -30.55 28.25 -7.87
CA ARG A 196 -30.18 27.04 -7.12
C ARG A 196 -30.88 25.81 -7.68
N HIS A 197 -32.19 25.89 -7.90
CA HIS A 197 -32.97 24.82 -8.54
C HIS A 197 -32.47 24.51 -9.95
N GLY A 198 -32.15 25.51 -10.75
CA GLY A 198 -31.59 25.34 -12.10
C GLY A 198 -30.21 24.61 -12.06
N VAL A 199 -29.34 24.96 -11.10
CA VAL A 199 -28.05 24.30 -10.87
C VAL A 199 -28.26 22.84 -10.48
N GLU A 200 -29.17 22.56 -9.55
CA GLU A 200 -29.51 21.19 -9.15
C GLU A 200 -29.96 20.34 -10.34
N GLN A 201 -30.93 20.85 -11.13
CA GLN A 201 -31.46 20.13 -12.29
C GLN A 201 -30.42 19.92 -13.40
N TRP A 202 -29.61 20.91 -13.68
CA TRP A 202 -28.57 20.80 -14.69
C TRP A 202 -27.54 19.75 -14.29
N LEU A 203 -27.06 19.80 -13.06
CA LEU A 203 -26.04 18.87 -12.55
C LEU A 203 -26.58 17.46 -12.33
N LYS A 204 -27.86 17.33 -11.92
CA LYS A 204 -28.55 16.04 -11.87
C LYS A 204 -28.62 15.38 -13.26
N GLY A 205 -28.90 16.16 -14.30
CA GLY A 205 -28.89 15.66 -15.67
C GLY A 205 -27.50 15.17 -16.16
N ARG A 206 -26.41 15.59 -15.52
CA ARG A 206 -25.03 15.22 -15.88
C ARG A 206 -24.46 14.13 -14.99
N ALA A 207 -24.62 14.26 -13.68
CA ALA A 207 -24.05 13.35 -12.69
C ALA A 207 -25.03 12.20 -12.28
N GLY A 208 -26.26 12.22 -12.81
CA GLY A 208 -27.31 11.25 -12.52
C GLY A 208 -28.06 11.54 -11.22
N ASP A 209 -29.05 10.69 -10.92
CA ASP A 209 -29.96 10.88 -9.78
C ASP A 209 -29.25 10.91 -8.41
N ALA A 210 -28.12 10.20 -8.30
CA ALA A 210 -27.27 10.20 -7.12
C ALA A 210 -26.77 11.61 -6.71
N ALA A 211 -26.67 12.56 -7.66
CA ALA A 211 -26.34 13.95 -7.36
C ALA A 211 -27.34 14.63 -6.43
N GLU A 212 -28.58 14.15 -6.37
CA GLU A 212 -29.61 14.67 -5.47
C GLU A 212 -29.19 14.58 -4.00
N PHE A 213 -28.47 13.52 -3.62
CA PHE A 213 -27.91 13.37 -2.29
C PHE A 213 -26.97 14.53 -1.94
N VAL A 214 -26.04 14.88 -2.84
CA VAL A 214 -25.06 15.94 -2.59
C VAL A 214 -25.76 17.29 -2.38
N PHE A 215 -26.77 17.59 -3.21
CA PHE A 215 -27.52 18.84 -3.09
C PHE A 215 -28.48 18.86 -1.89
N ALA A 216 -29.07 17.71 -1.51
CA ALA A 216 -29.87 17.60 -0.31
C ALA A 216 -29.03 17.96 0.92
N VAL A 217 -27.83 17.37 1.04
CA VAL A 217 -26.89 17.70 2.13
C VAL A 217 -26.44 19.15 2.07
N ALA A 218 -26.00 19.62 0.91
CA ALA A 218 -25.53 20.99 0.71
C ALA A 218 -26.62 22.05 0.99
N SER A 219 -27.90 21.71 0.79
CA SER A 219 -29.03 22.59 1.13
C SER A 219 -29.36 22.58 2.62
N HIS A 220 -29.06 21.47 3.32
CA HIS A 220 -29.40 21.30 4.74
C HIS A 220 -28.31 21.84 5.68
N THR A 221 -27.04 21.65 5.38
CA THR A 221 -25.90 22.09 6.19
C THR A 221 -24.91 22.94 5.39
N ASP A 222 -24.22 23.86 6.07
CA ASP A 222 -23.11 24.64 5.51
C ASP A 222 -21.76 23.96 5.71
N LYS A 223 -21.73 22.80 6.38
CA LYS A 223 -20.55 22.00 6.57
C LYS A 223 -20.30 21.12 5.35
N PRO A 224 -19.04 20.72 5.09
CA PRO A 224 -18.68 19.81 4.00
C PRO A 224 -19.02 18.35 4.36
N ASP A 225 -20.27 18.07 4.74
CA ASP A 225 -20.70 16.78 5.27
C ASP A 225 -21.14 15.77 4.20
N ALA A 226 -21.19 16.14 2.90
CA ALA A 226 -21.70 15.23 1.87
C ALA A 226 -20.83 13.96 1.72
N VAL A 227 -19.49 14.08 1.71
CA VAL A 227 -18.59 12.92 1.63
C VAL A 227 -18.65 12.08 2.92
N PRO A 228 -18.49 12.65 4.14
CA PRO A 228 -18.67 11.89 5.38
C PRO A 228 -20.02 11.18 5.47
N LEU A 229 -21.11 11.87 5.11
CA LEU A 229 -22.46 11.30 5.17
C LEU A 229 -22.66 10.18 4.14
N ALA A 230 -22.05 10.32 2.94
CA ALA A 230 -22.05 9.27 1.93
C ALA A 230 -21.36 8.00 2.44
N LEU A 231 -20.21 8.13 3.11
CA LEU A 231 -19.52 6.99 3.73
C LEU A 231 -20.37 6.34 4.81
N ALA A 232 -21.04 7.13 5.66
CA ALA A 232 -21.97 6.62 6.68
C ALA A 232 -23.19 5.92 6.05
N ALA A 233 -23.78 6.53 5.01
CA ALA A 233 -24.90 5.93 4.27
C ALA A 233 -24.52 4.60 3.63
N GLY A 234 -23.30 4.47 3.09
CA GLY A 234 -22.79 3.22 2.52
C GLY A 234 -22.80 2.05 3.51
N VAL A 235 -22.52 2.33 4.80
CA VAL A 235 -22.64 1.34 5.86
C VAL A 235 -24.08 0.86 6.03
N LEU A 236 -25.04 1.79 5.97
CA LEU A 236 -26.44 1.50 6.24
C LEU A 236 -27.15 0.75 5.10
N VAL A 237 -26.69 0.95 3.86
CA VAL A 237 -27.28 0.30 2.67
C VAL A 237 -26.55 -0.97 2.25
N ASP A 238 -25.48 -1.35 2.94
CA ASP A 238 -24.77 -2.61 2.67
C ASP A 238 -25.71 -3.82 2.83
N GLU A 239 -25.53 -4.84 2.01
CA GLU A 239 -26.37 -6.03 2.03
C GLU A 239 -26.40 -6.72 3.40
N LYS A 240 -25.28 -6.71 4.13
CA LYS A 240 -25.17 -7.32 5.48
C LYS A 240 -25.91 -6.51 6.56
N ALA A 241 -26.17 -5.23 6.31
CA ALA A 241 -26.95 -4.36 7.20
C ALA A 241 -28.44 -4.27 6.81
N ARG A 242 -28.78 -4.73 5.59
CA ARG A 242 -30.14 -4.62 5.02
C ARG A 242 -31.23 -5.15 5.95
N GLY A 243 -32.31 -4.39 6.10
CA GLY A 243 -33.46 -4.71 6.97
C GLY A 243 -33.21 -4.48 8.46
N LYS A 244 -31.97 -4.32 8.90
CA LYS A 244 -31.61 -3.97 10.28
C LYS A 244 -31.29 -2.50 10.45
N SER A 245 -30.90 -1.82 9.37
CA SER A 245 -30.49 -0.40 9.32
C SER A 245 -31.63 0.56 8.92
N ASP A 246 -32.84 0.08 8.62
CA ASP A 246 -33.95 0.89 8.10
C ASP A 246 -34.29 2.10 9.00
N ARG A 247 -34.24 1.91 10.31
CA ARG A 247 -34.43 3.01 11.28
C ARG A 247 -33.34 4.06 11.17
N ALA A 248 -32.08 3.64 11.00
CA ALA A 248 -30.95 4.55 10.85
C ALA A 248 -31.02 5.30 9.53
N ILE A 249 -31.44 4.64 8.43
CA ILE A 249 -31.69 5.27 7.14
C ILE A 249 -32.78 6.34 7.28
N GLY A 250 -33.91 6.03 7.94
CA GLY A 250 -34.98 6.99 8.17
C GLY A 250 -34.53 8.21 8.99
N LYS A 251 -33.64 8.02 9.98
CA LYS A 251 -33.03 9.13 10.72
C LYS A 251 -32.09 9.96 9.83
N LEU A 252 -31.29 9.31 8.98
CA LEU A 252 -30.40 10.00 8.04
C LEU A 252 -31.22 10.88 7.09
N GLU A 253 -32.29 10.35 6.49
CA GLU A 253 -33.18 11.10 5.58
C GLU A 253 -33.83 12.29 6.30
N GLY A 254 -34.34 12.09 7.51
CA GLY A 254 -34.99 13.15 8.29
C GLY A 254 -34.04 14.24 8.76
N SER A 255 -32.89 13.86 9.31
CA SER A 255 -31.98 14.79 10.01
C SER A 255 -30.97 15.45 9.07
N TRP A 256 -30.63 14.82 7.94
CA TRP A 256 -29.51 15.28 7.08
C TRP A 256 -29.91 15.57 5.63
N LEU A 257 -31.01 14.96 5.13
CA LEU A 257 -31.48 15.16 3.75
C LEU A 257 -32.73 16.05 3.69
N GLY A 258 -33.15 16.66 4.82
CA GLY A 258 -34.34 17.51 4.86
C GLY A 258 -35.63 16.77 4.55
N GLY A 259 -35.72 15.47 4.89
CA GLY A 259 -36.85 14.60 4.59
C GLY A 259 -36.92 14.06 3.16
N ARG A 260 -35.94 14.38 2.32
CA ARG A 260 -35.82 13.80 0.96
C ARG A 260 -35.46 12.33 1.06
N ARG A 261 -36.15 11.48 0.33
CA ARG A 261 -35.84 10.06 0.20
C ARG A 261 -34.91 9.85 -0.99
N VAL A 262 -33.80 9.19 -0.75
CA VAL A 262 -32.87 8.77 -1.79
C VAL A 262 -32.91 7.24 -1.84
N ASN A 263 -33.05 6.67 -3.04
CA ASN A 263 -33.12 5.22 -3.13
C ASN A 263 -31.79 4.56 -2.73
N THR A 264 -31.87 3.32 -2.22
CA THR A 264 -30.70 2.60 -1.69
C THR A 264 -29.61 2.38 -2.74
N ALA A 265 -29.96 2.23 -4.01
CA ALA A 265 -28.99 2.07 -5.10
C ALA A 265 -28.18 3.36 -5.34
N ASP A 266 -28.85 4.53 -5.27
CA ASP A 266 -28.17 5.82 -5.41
C ASP A 266 -27.32 6.13 -4.17
N LEU A 267 -27.79 5.80 -2.97
CA LEU A 267 -26.96 5.90 -1.74
C LEU A 267 -25.71 5.03 -1.85
N GLY A 268 -25.84 3.78 -2.33
CA GLY A 268 -24.71 2.90 -2.56
C GLY A 268 -23.72 3.45 -3.59
N ARG A 269 -24.22 4.07 -4.67
CA ARG A 269 -23.40 4.71 -5.70
C ARG A 269 -22.63 5.90 -5.15
N VAL A 270 -23.30 6.78 -4.44
CA VAL A 270 -22.66 7.94 -3.78
C VAL A 270 -21.58 7.48 -2.80
N ALA A 271 -21.88 6.45 -2.00
CA ALA A 271 -20.92 5.89 -1.05
C ALA A 271 -19.68 5.29 -1.74
N GLY A 272 -19.88 4.56 -2.84
CA GLY A 272 -18.78 4.03 -3.65
C GLY A 272 -17.88 5.12 -4.23
N GLU A 273 -18.48 6.18 -4.80
CA GLU A 273 -17.73 7.33 -5.32
C GLU A 273 -17.03 8.13 -4.19
N ALA A 274 -17.66 8.29 -3.03
CA ALA A 274 -17.03 8.93 -1.87
C ALA A 274 -15.82 8.13 -1.38
N ALA A 275 -15.92 6.80 -1.36
CA ALA A 275 -14.83 5.89 -1.04
C ALA A 275 -13.67 5.99 -2.04
N ALA A 276 -13.98 5.99 -3.33
CA ALA A 276 -12.99 6.15 -4.40
C ALA A 276 -12.30 7.52 -4.33
N LEU A 277 -13.06 8.58 -4.07
CA LEU A 277 -12.54 9.93 -3.87
C LEU A 277 -11.55 9.98 -2.70
N LEU A 278 -11.90 9.37 -1.57
CA LEU A 278 -11.05 9.37 -0.38
C LEU A 278 -9.71 8.67 -0.66
N ARG A 279 -9.74 7.53 -1.36
CA ARG A 279 -8.53 6.76 -1.70
C ARG A 279 -7.65 7.45 -2.73
N ALA A 280 -8.24 8.03 -3.77
CA ALA A 280 -7.49 8.51 -4.93
C ALA A 280 -7.09 10.00 -4.85
N HIS A 281 -7.87 10.84 -4.15
CA HIS A 281 -7.74 12.29 -4.25
C HIS A 281 -7.53 13.01 -2.93
N VAL A 282 -7.63 12.34 -1.79
CA VAL A 282 -7.31 12.92 -0.49
C VAL A 282 -5.97 12.37 -0.01
N ALA A 283 -4.88 12.98 -0.46
CA ALA A 283 -3.53 12.52 -0.15
C ALA A 283 -3.09 12.83 1.29
N ASP A 284 -3.70 13.85 1.93
CA ASP A 284 -3.37 14.22 3.30
C ASP A 284 -4.00 13.25 4.32
N PRO A 285 -3.20 12.53 5.11
CA PRO A 285 -3.71 11.62 6.14
C PRO A 285 -4.52 12.33 7.24
N GLY A 286 -4.24 13.62 7.49
CA GLY A 286 -5.00 14.43 8.45
C GLY A 286 -6.42 14.68 7.96
N GLU A 287 -6.56 15.03 6.70
CA GLU A 287 -7.86 15.25 6.06
C GLU A 287 -8.65 13.94 5.92
N GLN A 288 -8.00 12.82 5.58
CA GLN A 288 -8.65 11.50 5.59
C GLN A 288 -9.22 11.16 6.96
N ARG A 289 -8.44 11.36 8.03
CA ARG A 289 -8.91 11.14 9.42
C ARG A 289 -10.06 12.07 9.78
N ARG A 290 -10.03 13.32 9.35
CA ARG A 290 -11.10 14.27 9.59
C ARG A 290 -12.42 13.81 8.93
N ILE A 291 -12.34 13.37 7.67
CA ILE A 291 -13.51 12.91 6.89
C ILE A 291 -14.08 11.62 7.51
N THR A 292 -13.23 10.63 7.77
CA THR A 292 -13.67 9.33 8.34
C THR A 292 -14.19 9.50 9.76
N GLY A 293 -13.53 10.30 10.60
CA GLY A 293 -14.01 10.60 11.94
C GLY A 293 -15.36 11.30 11.94
N ARG A 294 -15.58 12.25 11.00
CA ARG A 294 -16.86 12.89 10.81
C ARG A 294 -17.95 11.91 10.34
N ALA A 295 -17.61 10.97 9.46
CA ALA A 295 -18.52 9.92 9.02
C ALA A 295 -18.97 9.02 10.20
N GLU A 296 -18.05 8.69 11.10
CA GLU A 296 -18.37 7.91 12.30
C GLU A 296 -19.27 8.66 13.29
N GLU A 297 -19.05 9.97 13.47
CA GLU A 297 -19.95 10.81 14.27
C GLU A 297 -21.36 10.76 13.68
N LEU A 298 -21.48 11.00 12.38
CA LEU A 298 -22.78 10.97 11.68
C LEU A 298 -23.43 9.59 11.77
N LEU A 299 -22.65 8.52 11.70
CA LEU A 299 -23.15 7.16 11.85
C LEU A 299 -23.67 6.87 13.27
N ARG A 300 -23.01 7.44 14.29
CA ARG A 300 -23.51 7.37 15.69
C ARG A 300 -24.79 8.18 15.88
N ASP A 301 -24.86 9.37 15.29
CA ASP A 301 -26.03 10.26 15.38
C ASP A 301 -27.33 9.59 14.85
N VAL A 302 -27.17 8.71 13.85
CA VAL A 302 -28.30 7.96 13.29
C VAL A 302 -28.49 6.56 13.89
N ASP A 303 -27.82 6.20 14.98
CA ASP A 303 -27.80 4.86 15.62
C ASP A 303 -27.27 3.74 14.69
N GLY A 304 -26.41 4.08 13.74
CA GLY A 304 -25.86 3.13 12.75
C GLY A 304 -24.51 2.52 13.13
N ALA A 305 -23.90 2.94 14.23
CA ALA A 305 -22.52 2.55 14.60
C ALA A 305 -22.30 1.03 14.74
N ALA A 306 -23.34 0.28 15.12
CA ALA A 306 -23.26 -1.19 15.23
C ALA A 306 -22.96 -1.88 13.88
N PHE A 307 -23.26 -1.22 12.77
CA PHE A 307 -23.03 -1.74 11.41
C PHE A 307 -21.67 -1.32 10.82
N ALA A 308 -20.85 -0.57 11.56
CA ALA A 308 -19.59 -0.05 11.02
C ALA A 308 -18.65 -1.14 10.48
N HIS A 309 -18.75 -2.38 11.00
CA HIS A 309 -17.95 -3.53 10.55
C HIS A 309 -18.10 -3.88 9.07
N VAL A 310 -19.17 -3.45 8.40
CA VAL A 310 -19.30 -3.70 6.95
C VAL A 310 -18.46 -2.73 6.13
N SER A 311 -18.12 -1.54 6.67
CA SER A 311 -17.30 -0.56 5.97
C SER A 311 -15.86 -1.07 5.77
N PRO A 312 -15.30 -0.95 4.56
CA PRO A 312 -13.90 -1.23 4.34
C PRO A 312 -12.96 -0.05 4.67
N ILE A 313 -13.50 1.12 5.09
CA ILE A 313 -12.74 2.38 5.18
C ILE A 313 -12.77 2.97 6.60
N LEU A 314 -13.92 2.87 7.29
CA LEU A 314 -14.09 3.55 8.57
C LEU A 314 -13.25 2.89 9.68
N PRO A 315 -12.42 3.64 10.44
CA PRO A 315 -11.63 3.11 11.54
C PRO A 315 -12.43 2.30 12.57
N LEU A 316 -13.66 2.74 12.88
CA LEU A 316 -14.58 2.00 13.74
C LEU A 316 -14.89 0.61 13.19
N GLY A 317 -15.03 0.49 11.86
CA GLY A 317 -15.22 -0.80 11.18
C GLY A 317 -14.01 -1.73 11.36
N TYR A 318 -12.81 -1.19 11.25
CA TYR A 318 -11.58 -1.93 11.51
C TYR A 318 -11.53 -2.48 12.95
N THR A 319 -11.83 -1.62 13.93
CA THR A 319 -11.86 -2.03 15.35
C THR A 319 -12.88 -3.14 15.60
N GLN A 320 -14.10 -3.04 15.04
CA GLN A 320 -15.12 -4.08 15.17
C GLN A 320 -14.72 -5.40 14.51
N ARG A 321 -14.04 -5.36 13.38
CA ARG A 321 -13.51 -6.55 12.71
C ARG A 321 -12.39 -7.21 13.52
N LEU A 322 -11.50 -6.41 14.13
CA LEU A 322 -10.49 -6.94 15.06
C LEU A 322 -11.13 -7.63 16.27
N ALA A 323 -12.16 -7.04 16.85
CA ALA A 323 -12.89 -7.64 17.98
C ALA A 323 -13.57 -8.98 17.56
N ALA A 324 -14.17 -9.03 16.38
CA ALA A 324 -14.77 -10.25 15.84
C ALA A 324 -13.73 -11.37 15.61
N PHE A 325 -12.55 -11.00 15.08
CA PHE A 325 -11.43 -11.93 14.96
C PHE A 325 -10.97 -12.43 16.33
N ALA A 326 -10.81 -11.52 17.29
CA ALA A 326 -10.37 -11.86 18.65
C ALA A 326 -11.32 -12.86 19.29
N GLU A 327 -12.63 -12.62 19.22
CA GLU A 327 -13.65 -13.53 19.74
C GLU A 327 -13.61 -14.91 19.06
N ALA A 328 -13.49 -14.95 17.74
CA ALA A 328 -13.41 -16.21 16.99
C ALA A 328 -12.15 -17.01 17.35
N ALA A 329 -11.00 -16.35 17.42
CA ALA A 329 -9.72 -16.98 17.76
C ALA A 329 -9.69 -17.50 19.20
N GLN A 330 -10.27 -16.76 20.14
CA GLN A 330 -10.39 -17.18 21.54
C GLN A 330 -11.27 -18.41 21.68
N ARG A 331 -12.45 -18.41 21.10
CA ARG A 331 -13.37 -19.57 21.10
C ARG A 331 -12.74 -20.82 20.47
N PHE A 332 -11.93 -20.60 19.44
CA PHE A 332 -11.17 -21.71 18.84
C PHE A 332 -10.12 -22.25 19.81
N ALA A 333 -9.32 -21.39 20.43
CA ALA A 333 -8.24 -21.79 21.35
C ALA A 333 -8.78 -22.48 22.60
N ASP A 334 -9.90 -22.03 23.14
CA ASP A 334 -10.60 -22.61 24.29
C ASP A 334 -11.35 -23.92 23.96
N GLY A 335 -11.48 -24.27 22.68
CA GLY A 335 -12.21 -25.44 22.24
C GLY A 335 -13.73 -25.31 22.26
N THR A 336 -14.29 -24.13 22.53
CA THR A 336 -15.72 -23.87 22.50
C THR A 336 -16.29 -23.84 21.10
N ASN A 337 -15.48 -23.42 20.10
CA ASN A 337 -15.80 -23.55 18.70
C ASN A 337 -14.52 -23.92 17.94
N ILE A 338 -14.46 -25.12 17.38
CA ILE A 338 -13.31 -25.65 16.63
C ILE A 338 -13.39 -25.38 15.12
N ASP A 339 -14.38 -24.58 14.65
CA ASP A 339 -14.51 -24.23 13.25
C ASP A 339 -13.50 -23.14 12.89
N ILE A 340 -12.42 -23.55 12.22
CA ILE A 340 -11.37 -22.64 11.76
C ILE A 340 -11.89 -21.68 10.69
N THR A 341 -12.93 -22.04 9.95
CA THR A 341 -13.48 -21.21 8.86
C THR A 341 -13.97 -19.86 9.38
N ALA A 342 -14.57 -19.85 10.56
CA ALA A 342 -15.03 -18.63 11.20
C ALA A 342 -13.85 -17.69 11.55
N VAL A 343 -12.72 -18.26 12.00
CA VAL A 343 -11.52 -17.48 12.34
C VAL A 343 -10.85 -16.95 11.06
N ASP A 344 -10.73 -17.79 10.02
CA ASP A 344 -10.17 -17.38 8.71
C ASP A 344 -10.99 -16.26 8.07
N GLN A 345 -12.32 -16.36 8.09
CA GLN A 345 -13.21 -15.33 7.56
C GLN A 345 -13.07 -14.01 8.34
N ALA A 346 -13.00 -14.08 9.66
CA ALA A 346 -12.81 -12.90 10.49
C ALA A 346 -11.45 -12.25 10.25
N ALA A 347 -10.38 -13.04 10.10
CA ALA A 347 -9.04 -12.56 9.76
C ALA A 347 -9.02 -11.88 8.39
N GLU A 348 -9.67 -12.48 7.39
CA GLU A 348 -9.77 -11.92 6.05
C GLU A 348 -10.52 -10.58 6.04
N HIS A 349 -11.61 -10.46 6.79
CA HIS A 349 -12.34 -9.20 6.93
C HIS A 349 -11.46 -8.08 7.50
N VAL A 350 -10.53 -8.38 8.40
CA VAL A 350 -9.54 -7.39 8.88
C VAL A 350 -8.55 -7.05 7.78
N ARG A 351 -8.00 -8.05 7.09
CA ARG A 351 -6.95 -7.90 6.08
C ARG A 351 -7.36 -7.01 4.90
N ILE A 352 -8.60 -7.15 4.44
CA ILE A 352 -9.14 -6.37 3.31
C ILE A 352 -9.57 -4.95 3.69
N HIS A 353 -9.45 -4.55 4.95
CA HIS A 353 -9.80 -3.21 5.38
C HIS A 353 -8.66 -2.22 5.09
N ASP A 354 -8.98 -1.01 4.59
CA ASP A 354 -7.97 0.01 4.25
C ASP A 354 -7.04 0.37 5.42
N GLN A 355 -7.56 0.31 6.66
CA GLN A 355 -6.75 0.56 7.86
C GLN A 355 -5.71 -0.53 8.16
N ALA A 356 -5.81 -1.72 7.57
CA ALA A 356 -4.85 -2.79 7.79
C ALA A 356 -3.43 -2.39 7.38
N HIS A 357 -3.29 -1.65 6.28
CA HIS A 357 -2.01 -1.14 5.81
C HIS A 357 -1.39 -0.06 6.71
N LEU A 358 -2.23 0.70 7.40
CA LEU A 358 -1.80 1.74 8.33
C LEU A 358 -1.42 1.17 9.70
N ASN A 359 -2.04 0.05 10.10
CA ASN A 359 -1.84 -0.62 11.37
C ASN A 359 -1.02 -1.92 11.16
N ARG A 360 0.15 -1.80 10.53
CA ARG A 360 0.99 -2.95 10.14
C ARG A 360 1.32 -3.88 11.30
N ILE A 361 1.62 -3.34 12.48
CA ILE A 361 1.97 -4.14 13.67
C ILE A 361 0.83 -5.06 14.09
N ASP A 362 -0.39 -4.54 14.20
CA ASP A 362 -1.54 -5.36 14.61
C ASP A 362 -1.95 -6.34 13.50
N THR A 363 -1.82 -5.96 12.24
CA THR A 363 -2.06 -6.82 11.08
C THR A 363 -1.06 -7.98 11.04
N GLU A 364 0.20 -7.73 11.35
CA GLU A 364 1.24 -8.77 11.44
C GLU A 364 0.99 -9.71 12.63
N ARG A 365 0.62 -9.18 13.79
CA ARG A 365 0.24 -9.99 14.96
C ARG A 365 -0.98 -10.86 14.70
N LEU A 366 -1.98 -10.30 14.02
CA LEU A 366 -3.15 -11.06 13.58
C LEU A 366 -2.73 -12.20 12.64
N ALA A 367 -1.88 -11.94 11.67
CA ALA A 367 -1.37 -12.96 10.76
C ALA A 367 -0.61 -14.07 11.50
N MET A 368 0.26 -13.71 12.44
CA MET A 368 0.98 -14.68 13.27
C MET A 368 0.05 -15.46 14.21
N THR A 369 -0.96 -14.80 14.79
CA THR A 369 -1.98 -15.47 15.60
C THR A 369 -2.77 -16.47 14.75
N MET A 370 -3.13 -16.10 13.54
CA MET A 370 -3.84 -16.99 12.62
C MET A 370 -3.00 -18.21 12.24
N ARG A 371 -1.69 -18.04 12.06
CA ARG A 371 -0.74 -19.14 11.84
C ARG A 371 -0.75 -20.11 13.01
N LEU A 372 -0.72 -19.61 14.25
CA LEU A 372 -0.85 -20.48 15.44
C LEU A 372 -2.20 -21.20 15.51
N VAL A 373 -3.29 -20.55 15.17
CA VAL A 373 -4.63 -21.18 15.11
C VAL A 373 -4.63 -22.33 14.10
N ARG A 374 -4.11 -22.12 12.89
CA ARG A 374 -4.02 -23.15 11.84
C ARG A 374 -3.12 -24.32 12.26
N TRP A 375 -2.00 -24.00 12.91
CA TRP A 375 -1.12 -25.03 13.45
C TRP A 375 -1.85 -25.88 14.51
N LEU A 376 -2.54 -25.25 15.47
CA LEU A 376 -3.33 -25.96 16.48
C LEU A 376 -4.41 -26.85 15.84
N GLN A 377 -5.05 -26.41 14.76
CA GLN A 377 -5.96 -27.23 13.99
C GLN A 377 -5.26 -28.45 13.39
N THR A 378 -4.07 -28.27 12.81
CA THR A 378 -3.28 -29.36 12.24
C THR A 378 -2.92 -30.39 13.31
N VAL A 379 -2.51 -29.93 14.48
CA VAL A 379 -2.16 -30.81 15.62
C VAL A 379 -3.38 -31.61 16.10
N ARG A 380 -4.55 -30.97 16.19
CA ARG A 380 -5.79 -31.63 16.60
C ARG A 380 -6.23 -32.74 15.63
N THR A 381 -5.91 -32.55 14.33
CA THR A 381 -6.32 -33.51 13.28
C THR A 381 -5.27 -34.57 12.97
N ARG A 382 -3.98 -34.30 13.26
CA ARG A 382 -2.86 -35.21 12.99
C ARG A 382 -2.15 -35.58 14.32
N ALA A 383 -2.60 -36.63 14.94
CA ALA A 383 -1.92 -37.19 16.10
C ALA A 383 -0.78 -38.10 15.60
N SER A 384 0.43 -37.53 15.38
CA SER A 384 1.64 -38.33 15.17
C SER A 384 2.74 -37.87 16.10
N SER A 385 3.26 -38.79 16.91
CA SER A 385 4.52 -38.57 17.67
C SER A 385 5.70 -39.09 16.86
N PRO A 386 6.85 -38.37 16.83
CA PRO A 386 8.03 -38.83 16.11
C PRO A 386 8.54 -40.16 16.68
N GLY A 387 8.86 -41.12 15.82
CA GLY A 387 9.38 -42.44 16.21
C GLY A 387 10.89 -42.44 16.52
N SER A 388 11.60 -41.35 16.21
CA SER A 388 13.05 -41.26 16.43
C SER A 388 13.49 -39.81 16.69
N PHE A 389 14.67 -39.67 17.31
CA PHE A 389 15.26 -38.31 17.50
C PHE A 389 15.47 -37.57 16.17
N ALA A 390 15.93 -38.24 15.13
CA ALA A 390 16.13 -37.61 13.82
C ALA A 390 14.83 -37.09 13.21
N GLU A 391 13.74 -37.81 13.38
CA GLU A 391 12.41 -37.35 12.94
C GLU A 391 11.94 -36.17 13.78
N ALA A 392 12.15 -36.21 15.11
CA ALA A 392 11.79 -35.09 15.99
C ALA A 392 12.54 -33.81 15.64
N ALA A 393 13.86 -33.89 15.39
CA ALA A 393 14.70 -32.76 15.01
C ALA A 393 14.30 -32.17 13.64
N ARG A 394 14.03 -33.03 12.65
CA ARG A 394 13.52 -32.56 11.33
C ARG A 394 12.16 -31.93 11.45
N THR A 395 11.24 -32.51 12.19
CA THR A 395 9.88 -31.96 12.41
C THR A 395 9.98 -30.61 13.12
N TYR A 396 10.89 -30.48 14.08
CA TYR A 396 11.10 -29.19 14.72
C TYR A 396 11.58 -28.13 13.71
N LEU A 397 12.59 -28.40 12.87
CA LEU A 397 13.01 -27.45 11.84
C LEU A 397 11.90 -27.16 10.82
N ALA A 398 11.16 -28.19 10.40
CA ALA A 398 10.13 -28.04 9.36
C ALA A 398 8.88 -27.31 9.87
N GLU A 399 8.48 -27.50 11.12
CA GLU A 399 7.24 -26.97 11.69
C GLU A 399 7.46 -26.18 12.98
N GLY A 400 8.16 -26.76 13.97
CA GLY A 400 8.33 -26.18 15.31
C GLY A 400 9.01 -24.80 15.27
N SER A 401 10.01 -24.61 14.41
CA SER A 401 10.71 -23.33 14.25
C SER A 401 9.79 -22.21 13.77
N TYR A 402 8.81 -22.52 12.93
CA TYR A 402 7.79 -21.56 12.49
C TYR A 402 6.79 -21.24 13.60
N VAL A 403 6.45 -22.26 14.43
CA VAL A 403 5.60 -22.04 15.61
C VAL A 403 6.29 -21.10 16.59
N ASP A 404 7.56 -21.34 16.88
CA ASP A 404 8.34 -20.49 17.78
C ASP A 404 8.50 -19.07 17.25
N TRP A 405 8.68 -18.91 15.95
CA TRP A 405 8.67 -17.59 15.31
C TRP A 405 7.32 -16.89 15.48
N ALA A 406 6.20 -17.58 15.21
CA ALA A 406 4.87 -17.01 15.40
C ALA A 406 4.60 -16.65 16.87
N ARG A 407 5.04 -17.50 17.83
CA ARG A 407 4.93 -17.24 19.27
C ARG A 407 5.75 -16.00 19.68
N ALA A 408 7.00 -15.90 19.23
CA ALA A 408 7.86 -14.74 19.50
C ALA A 408 7.26 -13.43 18.98
N SER A 409 6.62 -13.48 17.81
CA SER A 409 5.99 -12.31 17.17
C SER A 409 4.64 -11.90 17.80
N THR A 410 3.98 -12.79 18.57
CA THR A 410 2.67 -12.53 19.19
C THR A 410 2.77 -12.21 20.68
N GLY A 411 3.91 -12.38 21.32
CA GLY A 411 4.10 -12.33 22.79
C GLY A 411 3.85 -10.97 23.45
N ARG A 412 3.20 -9.98 22.82
CA ARG A 412 3.10 -8.60 23.32
C ARG A 412 1.74 -7.96 23.16
N VAL A 413 1.54 -6.82 23.87
CA VAL A 413 0.30 -6.08 23.95
C VAL A 413 -0.09 -5.53 22.56
N ALA A 414 -1.28 -5.88 22.06
CA ALA A 414 -1.89 -5.33 20.87
C ALA A 414 -2.59 -3.99 21.16
N ALA A 415 -3.02 -3.29 20.10
CA ALA A 415 -3.69 -1.99 20.21
C ALA A 415 -5.04 -2.06 20.94
N SER A 416 -5.72 -3.22 20.92
CA SER A 416 -6.94 -3.42 21.68
C SER A 416 -6.76 -4.48 22.78
N ARG A 417 -7.53 -4.33 23.86
CA ARG A 417 -7.55 -5.28 24.99
C ARG A 417 -8.09 -6.64 24.54
N GLU A 418 -9.15 -6.65 23.77
CA GLU A 418 -9.80 -7.87 23.27
C GLU A 418 -8.85 -8.70 22.42
N LEU A 419 -8.10 -8.05 21.51
CA LEU A 419 -7.11 -8.69 20.69
C LEU A 419 -5.94 -9.24 21.54
N SER A 420 -5.49 -8.49 22.55
CA SER A 420 -4.43 -8.93 23.46
C SER A 420 -4.84 -10.17 24.26
N GLU A 421 -6.07 -10.21 24.76
CA GLU A 421 -6.63 -11.35 25.51
C GLU A 421 -6.77 -12.60 24.62
N ALA A 422 -7.22 -12.41 23.36
CA ALA A 422 -7.33 -13.50 22.41
C ALA A 422 -5.96 -14.07 22.01
N ILE A 423 -5.01 -13.20 21.73
CA ILE A 423 -3.61 -13.59 21.46
C ILE A 423 -3.04 -14.38 22.65
N ALA A 424 -3.23 -13.91 23.87
CA ALA A 424 -2.76 -14.61 25.06
C ALA A 424 -3.38 -16.01 25.21
N THR A 425 -4.65 -16.17 24.90
CA THR A 425 -5.35 -17.46 24.94
C THR A 425 -4.82 -18.44 23.88
N VAL A 426 -4.66 -17.96 22.63
CA VAL A 426 -4.07 -18.75 21.55
C VAL A 426 -2.62 -19.15 21.88
N HIS A 427 -1.84 -18.21 22.39
CA HIS A 427 -0.45 -18.42 22.80
C HIS A 427 -0.35 -19.46 23.92
N ALA A 428 -1.21 -19.39 24.93
CA ALA A 428 -1.26 -20.40 26.00
C ALA A 428 -1.61 -21.79 25.48
N ALA A 429 -2.51 -21.90 24.50
CA ALA A 429 -2.82 -23.19 23.86
C ALA A 429 -1.61 -23.72 23.06
N ALA A 430 -0.93 -22.85 22.32
CA ALA A 430 0.26 -23.20 21.57
C ALA A 430 1.43 -23.64 22.51
N ASN A 431 1.62 -22.93 23.61
CA ASN A 431 2.63 -23.29 24.61
C ASN A 431 2.40 -24.69 25.20
N ARG A 432 1.17 -25.03 25.57
CA ARG A 432 0.87 -26.38 26.10
C ARG A 432 1.26 -27.49 25.13
N GLU A 433 1.04 -27.28 23.84
CA GLU A 433 1.41 -28.28 22.85
C GLU A 433 2.90 -28.30 22.57
N GLN A 434 3.57 -27.15 22.57
CA GLN A 434 5.04 -27.09 22.43
C GLN A 434 5.76 -27.74 23.64
N GLU A 435 5.29 -27.54 24.85
CA GLU A 435 5.80 -28.21 26.05
C GLU A 435 5.67 -29.75 25.94
N ARG A 436 4.53 -30.26 25.46
CA ARG A 436 4.37 -31.69 25.20
C ARG A 436 5.40 -32.24 24.22
N ARG A 437 5.60 -31.52 23.09
CA ARG A 437 6.57 -31.88 22.03
C ARG A 437 8.01 -31.74 22.52
N ALA A 438 8.32 -30.74 23.31
CA ALA A 438 9.65 -30.57 23.92
C ALA A 438 10.00 -31.71 24.84
N ARG A 439 9.04 -32.21 25.63
CA ARG A 439 9.24 -33.42 26.47
C ARG A 439 9.54 -34.64 25.62
N GLU A 440 8.75 -34.91 24.57
CA GLU A 440 8.98 -36.04 23.66
C GLU A 440 10.36 -35.95 22.99
N PHE A 441 10.73 -34.76 22.48
CA PHE A 441 12.05 -34.51 21.91
C PHE A 441 13.17 -34.80 22.89
N ALA A 442 13.09 -34.30 24.13
CA ALA A 442 14.13 -34.48 25.13
C ALA A 442 14.33 -35.96 25.53
N MET A 443 13.23 -36.73 25.62
CA MET A 443 13.31 -38.16 25.86
C MET A 443 13.99 -38.91 24.71
N LEU A 444 13.67 -38.58 23.47
CA LEU A 444 14.30 -39.19 22.30
C LEU A 444 15.78 -38.81 22.18
N LEU A 445 16.13 -37.56 22.52
CA LEU A 445 17.50 -37.08 22.54
C LEU A 445 18.30 -37.80 23.62
N GLU A 446 17.78 -37.87 24.84
CA GLU A 446 18.44 -38.56 25.96
C GLU A 446 18.75 -40.03 25.62
N ASN A 447 17.77 -40.75 25.04
CA ASN A 447 17.96 -42.10 24.56
C ASN A 447 19.10 -42.22 23.51
N SER A 448 19.18 -41.25 22.57
CA SER A 448 20.25 -41.21 21.58
C SER A 448 21.62 -40.89 22.20
N VAL A 449 21.65 -40.02 23.21
CA VAL A 449 22.84 -39.61 23.95
C VAL A 449 23.37 -40.77 24.81
N SER A 450 22.48 -41.44 25.55
CA SER A 450 22.83 -42.56 26.43
C SER A 450 23.32 -43.81 25.67
N THR A 451 22.73 -44.08 24.50
CA THR A 451 23.14 -45.19 23.63
C THR A 451 24.32 -44.83 22.71
N GLY A 452 24.61 -43.54 22.53
CA GLY A 452 25.61 -43.05 21.59
C GLY A 452 25.24 -43.21 20.10
N VAL A 453 23.95 -43.52 19.79
CA VAL A 453 23.47 -43.79 18.42
C VAL A 453 22.72 -42.61 17.86
N PHE A 454 23.25 -41.99 16.83
CA PHE A 454 22.62 -40.94 16.05
C PHE A 454 22.46 -41.36 14.60
N SER A 455 21.33 -40.97 14.01
CA SER A 455 21.06 -41.20 12.58
C SER A 455 21.94 -40.28 11.70
N ALA A 456 22.33 -40.74 10.52
CA ALA A 456 23.00 -39.92 9.52
C ALA A 456 22.16 -38.75 8.98
N ASP A 457 20.85 -38.74 9.28
CA ASP A 457 19.95 -37.64 8.94
C ASP A 457 20.03 -36.45 9.89
N VAL A 458 20.85 -36.53 10.93
CA VAL A 458 21.15 -35.47 11.88
C VAL A 458 22.63 -35.22 11.89
N LEU A 459 23.05 -33.97 11.87
CA LEU A 459 24.45 -33.60 12.07
C LEU A 459 24.70 -33.34 13.54
N LEU A 460 25.82 -33.81 14.05
CA LEU A 460 26.33 -33.34 15.31
C LEU A 460 27.09 -32.02 15.08
N ILE A 461 27.08 -31.11 16.05
CA ILE A 461 27.60 -29.74 15.86
C ILE A 461 29.04 -29.74 15.34
N GLU A 462 29.86 -30.67 15.78
CA GLU A 462 31.25 -30.87 15.38
C GLU A 462 31.36 -31.36 13.92
N GLN A 463 30.33 -31.88 13.29
CA GLN A 463 30.35 -32.38 11.91
C GLN A 463 29.99 -31.30 10.88
N VAL A 464 29.50 -30.15 11.30
CA VAL A 464 29.02 -29.12 10.39
C VAL A 464 30.08 -28.59 9.42
N LEU A 465 31.32 -28.47 9.91
CA LEU A 465 32.42 -28.02 9.04
C LEU A 465 32.73 -29.07 7.95
N ASP A 466 32.83 -30.34 8.29
CA ASP A 466 33.17 -31.40 7.31
C ASP A 466 32.01 -31.72 6.36
N GLU A 467 30.78 -31.72 6.87
CA GLU A 467 29.60 -32.19 6.14
C GLU A 467 28.90 -31.09 5.31
N VAL A 468 29.10 -29.81 5.66
CA VAL A 468 28.44 -28.69 4.96
C VAL A 468 29.43 -27.68 4.39
N VAL A 469 30.35 -27.16 5.23
CA VAL A 469 31.27 -26.10 4.81
C VAL A 469 32.30 -26.61 3.81
N VAL A 470 32.94 -27.75 4.10
CA VAL A 470 33.98 -28.33 3.23
C VAL A 470 33.48 -28.72 1.84
N PRO A 471 32.35 -29.44 1.70
CA PRO A 471 31.79 -29.74 0.36
C PRO A 471 31.49 -28.51 -0.46
N LEU A 472 30.85 -27.49 0.11
CA LEU A 472 30.53 -26.25 -0.56
C LEU A 472 31.80 -25.47 -0.92
N ALA A 473 32.78 -25.41 0.00
CA ALA A 473 34.05 -24.73 -0.22
C ALA A 473 34.88 -25.34 -1.36
N ARG A 474 34.70 -26.61 -1.70
CA ARG A 474 35.32 -27.22 -2.87
C ARG A 474 34.78 -26.71 -4.20
N THR A 475 33.52 -26.24 -4.23
CA THR A 475 32.84 -25.76 -5.42
C THR A 475 32.99 -24.26 -5.62
N MET A 476 32.81 -23.46 -4.55
CA MET A 476 32.86 -21.99 -4.58
C MET A 476 33.42 -21.40 -3.28
N PRO A 477 33.87 -20.14 -3.26
CA PRO A 477 34.27 -19.47 -2.02
C PRO A 477 33.10 -19.36 -1.04
N VAL A 478 33.38 -19.53 0.24
CA VAL A 478 32.39 -19.56 1.33
C VAL A 478 32.69 -18.49 2.38
N LEU A 479 31.64 -17.83 2.87
CA LEU A 479 31.63 -17.08 4.10
C LEU A 479 30.77 -17.86 5.12
N LEU A 480 31.37 -18.40 6.17
CA LEU A 480 30.65 -18.99 7.29
C LEU A 480 30.34 -17.89 8.30
N VAL A 481 29.07 -17.70 8.65
CA VAL A 481 28.61 -16.76 9.66
C VAL A 481 27.96 -17.56 10.81
N VAL A 482 28.60 -17.57 11.95
CA VAL A 482 28.10 -18.19 13.18
C VAL A 482 27.44 -17.07 14.01
N LEU A 483 26.12 -17.09 14.12
CA LEU A 483 25.37 -16.17 14.97
C LEU A 483 25.16 -16.82 16.32
N ASP A 484 25.91 -16.37 17.33
CA ASP A 484 25.89 -16.87 18.68
C ASP A 484 24.50 -16.87 19.33
N GLY A 485 24.02 -18.02 19.74
CA GLY A 485 22.71 -18.18 20.36
C GLY A 485 21.50 -18.08 19.40
N MET A 486 21.70 -18.11 18.08
CA MET A 486 20.60 -17.99 17.11
C MET A 486 19.73 -19.25 17.08
N SER A 487 18.49 -19.15 17.54
CA SER A 487 17.50 -20.24 17.42
C SER A 487 17.03 -20.43 15.96
N ALA A 488 16.40 -21.56 15.68
CA ALA A 488 15.85 -21.85 14.35
C ALA A 488 14.75 -20.84 13.95
N ALA A 489 13.99 -20.32 14.90
CA ALA A 489 12.99 -19.26 14.66
C ALA A 489 13.64 -17.97 14.18
N VAL A 490 14.70 -17.51 14.84
CA VAL A 490 15.48 -16.33 14.43
C VAL A 490 16.10 -16.52 13.05
N CYS A 491 16.66 -17.70 12.78
CA CYS A 491 17.21 -18.02 11.47
C CYS A 491 16.14 -17.93 10.36
N ARG A 492 14.93 -18.47 10.60
CA ARG A 492 13.82 -18.38 9.65
C ARG A 492 13.43 -16.95 9.33
N GLU A 493 13.29 -16.10 10.33
CA GLU A 493 12.94 -14.69 10.17
C GLU A 493 14.02 -13.94 9.36
N LEU A 494 15.30 -14.13 9.67
CA LEU A 494 16.41 -13.55 8.92
C LEU A 494 16.45 -14.03 7.47
N VAL A 495 16.31 -15.32 7.24
CA VAL A 495 16.37 -15.91 5.88
C VAL A 495 15.18 -15.43 5.04
N GLU A 496 13.97 -15.36 5.63
CA GLU A 496 12.80 -14.82 4.92
C GLU A 496 13.01 -13.34 4.53
N HIS A 497 13.56 -12.55 5.45
CA HIS A 497 13.92 -11.16 5.15
C HIS A 497 14.92 -11.05 3.98
N LEU A 498 15.94 -11.92 3.94
CA LEU A 498 16.98 -11.88 2.91
C LEU A 498 16.49 -12.39 1.55
N THR A 499 15.65 -13.41 1.55
CA THR A 499 15.22 -14.11 0.33
C THR A 499 13.92 -13.55 -0.26
N LYS A 500 12.94 -13.21 0.57
CA LYS A 500 11.63 -12.73 0.12
C LYS A 500 11.52 -11.21 0.16
N ASP A 501 11.80 -10.56 1.30
CA ASP A 501 11.59 -9.12 1.42
C ASP A 501 12.59 -8.33 0.57
N ARG A 502 13.85 -8.73 0.56
CA ARG A 502 14.91 -8.06 -0.21
C ARG A 502 15.18 -8.71 -1.56
N GLY A 503 14.97 -10.02 -1.68
CA GLY A 503 15.20 -10.76 -2.92
C GLY A 503 16.66 -10.79 -3.41
N GLU A 504 17.61 -10.44 -2.53
CA GLU A 504 19.03 -10.35 -2.88
C GLU A 504 19.75 -11.71 -2.79
N TRP A 505 19.14 -12.68 -2.09
CA TRP A 505 19.73 -13.99 -1.80
C TRP A 505 18.76 -15.12 -2.15
N LEU A 506 19.32 -16.28 -2.51
CA LEU A 506 18.59 -17.51 -2.76
C LEU A 506 19.08 -18.57 -1.79
N GLU A 507 18.15 -19.27 -1.12
CA GLU A 507 18.50 -20.40 -0.26
C GLU A 507 18.68 -21.65 -1.12
N ILE A 508 19.77 -22.39 -0.88
CA ILE A 508 20.11 -23.64 -1.59
C ILE A 508 20.26 -24.79 -0.59
N VAL A 509 20.02 -26.00 -1.09
CA VAL A 509 20.14 -27.26 -0.35
C VAL A 509 20.91 -28.30 -1.17
N GLU A 510 21.38 -29.34 -0.51
CA GLU A 510 22.01 -30.49 -1.20
C GLU A 510 21.02 -31.08 -2.22
N HIS A 511 21.53 -31.50 -3.35
CA HIS A 511 20.71 -32.09 -4.41
C HIS A 511 19.89 -33.30 -3.90
N GLY A 512 18.61 -33.35 -4.23
CA GLY A 512 17.69 -34.39 -3.79
C GLY A 512 17.12 -34.19 -2.36
N ARG A 513 17.49 -33.12 -1.66
CA ARG A 513 16.90 -32.78 -0.35
C ARG A 513 15.93 -31.59 -0.46
N SER A 514 14.93 -31.57 0.40
CA SER A 514 14.02 -30.41 0.53
C SER A 514 14.47 -29.42 1.59
N MET A 515 15.34 -29.84 2.52
CA MET A 515 15.93 -29.03 3.58
C MET A 515 17.30 -29.62 3.96
N LEU A 516 18.17 -28.79 4.53
CA LEU A 516 19.41 -29.25 5.12
C LEU A 516 19.15 -30.11 6.36
N ARG A 517 20.07 -31.00 6.67
CA ARG A 517 20.03 -31.82 7.87
C ARG A 517 20.09 -30.92 9.12
N PRO A 518 19.23 -31.11 10.14
CA PRO A 518 19.36 -30.41 11.40
C PRO A 518 20.70 -30.73 12.07
N ALA A 519 21.37 -29.70 12.59
CA ALA A 519 22.50 -29.92 13.49
C ALA A 519 22.04 -29.92 14.95
N VAL A 520 22.78 -30.57 15.83
CA VAL A 520 22.48 -30.72 17.24
C VAL A 520 23.64 -30.20 18.08
N ALA A 521 23.36 -29.29 18.97
CA ALA A 521 24.33 -28.69 19.88
C ALA A 521 25.02 -29.73 20.80
N ALA A 522 26.12 -29.35 21.38
CA ALA A 522 26.72 -30.11 22.48
C ALA A 522 25.82 -30.06 23.72
N ILE A 523 26.04 -30.94 24.66
CA ILE A 523 25.30 -30.95 25.92
C ILE A 523 26.27 -30.64 27.06
N PRO A 524 26.00 -29.58 27.83
CA PRO A 524 24.93 -28.56 27.73
C PRO A 524 25.04 -27.70 26.46
N SER A 525 23.90 -27.16 25.99
CA SER A 525 23.84 -26.27 24.83
C SER A 525 24.32 -24.86 25.17
N GLU A 526 25.61 -24.78 25.52
CA GLU A 526 26.29 -23.54 25.90
C GLU A 526 27.40 -23.20 24.91
N THR A 527 27.64 -21.91 24.72
CA THR A 527 28.66 -21.36 23.83
C THR A 527 30.03 -22.02 24.04
N LYS A 528 30.47 -22.15 25.28
CA LYS A 528 31.78 -22.71 25.59
C LYS A 528 32.01 -24.17 25.12
N TYR A 529 30.94 -24.94 24.97
CA TYR A 529 30.99 -26.34 24.52
C TYR A 529 30.61 -26.44 23.04
N SER A 530 29.50 -25.89 22.67
CA SER A 530 28.98 -26.04 21.31
C SER A 530 29.81 -25.29 20.26
N ARG A 531 30.18 -24.02 20.49
CA ARG A 531 31.00 -23.27 19.57
C ARG A 531 32.42 -23.79 19.47
N ALA A 532 33.00 -24.15 20.62
CA ALA A 532 34.30 -24.81 20.63
C ALA A 532 34.29 -26.12 19.80
N SER A 533 33.24 -26.93 19.94
CA SER A 533 33.12 -28.19 19.20
C SER A 533 32.88 -27.94 17.70
N LEU A 534 32.02 -26.97 17.35
CA LEU A 534 31.77 -26.55 15.98
C LEU A 534 33.06 -26.14 15.27
N LEU A 535 33.82 -25.22 15.87
CA LEU A 535 35.00 -24.64 15.24
C LEU A 535 36.23 -25.55 15.25
N ALA A 536 36.30 -26.48 16.20
CA ALA A 536 37.37 -27.50 16.26
C ALA A 536 37.09 -28.72 15.37
N GLY A 537 35.86 -28.91 14.87
CA GLY A 537 35.44 -30.08 14.10
C GLY A 537 35.49 -31.38 14.91
N ARG A 538 35.40 -31.29 16.24
CA ARG A 538 35.39 -32.43 17.16
C ARG A 538 34.73 -32.05 18.47
N LEU A 539 34.01 -32.98 19.06
CA LEU A 539 33.41 -32.76 20.39
C LEU A 539 34.48 -32.46 21.43
N THR A 540 34.41 -31.34 22.15
CA THR A 540 35.41 -30.93 23.12
C THR A 540 34.83 -30.17 24.29
N ALA A 541 35.30 -30.51 25.51
CA ALA A 541 35.02 -29.75 26.73
C ALA A 541 36.05 -28.63 26.96
N ASP A 542 37.19 -28.69 26.27
CA ASP A 542 38.22 -27.68 26.33
C ASP A 542 37.76 -26.41 25.58
N SER A 543 38.27 -25.26 25.99
CA SER A 543 38.08 -24.01 25.25
C SER A 543 39.34 -23.69 24.45
N PRO A 544 39.55 -24.33 23.28
CA PRO A 544 40.70 -24.02 22.44
C PRO A 544 40.61 -22.60 21.93
N ASP A 545 41.74 -22.00 21.55
CA ASP A 545 41.66 -20.74 20.78
C ASP A 545 40.90 -20.98 19.50
N GLU A 546 39.73 -20.37 19.38
CA GLU A 546 38.78 -20.60 18.29
C GLU A 546 39.38 -20.32 16.91
N LYS A 547 40.20 -19.26 16.78
CA LYS A 547 40.89 -18.91 15.55
C LYS A 547 41.91 -19.97 15.14
N THR A 548 42.69 -20.42 16.09
CA THR A 548 43.69 -21.47 15.86
C THR A 548 43.05 -22.81 15.51
N ALA A 549 41.99 -23.21 16.24
CA ALA A 549 41.28 -24.46 15.99
C ALA A 549 40.65 -24.48 14.59
N PHE A 550 39.98 -23.41 14.21
CA PHE A 550 39.36 -23.26 12.88
C PHE A 550 40.42 -23.28 11.75
N ALA A 551 41.53 -22.55 11.91
CA ALA A 551 42.63 -22.52 10.94
C ALA A 551 43.33 -23.86 10.77
N ALA A 552 43.40 -24.66 11.85
CA ALA A 552 44.03 -25.98 11.87
C ALA A 552 43.11 -27.12 11.39
N HIS A 553 41.81 -26.85 11.14
CA HIS A 553 40.85 -27.88 10.74
C HIS A 553 41.23 -28.51 9.40
N ALA A 554 41.53 -29.81 9.40
CA ALA A 554 42.12 -30.51 8.26
C ALA A 554 41.26 -30.45 6.99
N GLY A 555 39.94 -30.65 7.10
CA GLY A 555 38.99 -30.56 5.98
C GLY A 555 38.96 -29.19 5.33
N LEU A 556 38.90 -28.13 6.14
CA LEU A 556 38.90 -26.73 5.64
C LEU A 556 40.25 -26.38 4.98
N HIS A 557 41.37 -26.81 5.63
CA HIS A 557 42.72 -26.60 5.09
C HIS A 557 42.88 -27.25 3.69
N ASN A 558 42.41 -28.49 3.56
CA ASN A 558 42.44 -29.22 2.31
C ASN A 558 41.55 -28.58 1.22
N ALA A 559 40.37 -28.04 1.60
CA ALA A 559 39.51 -27.29 0.66
C ALA A 559 40.13 -25.95 0.21
N CYS A 560 41.10 -25.42 0.97
CA CYS A 560 41.85 -24.21 0.64
C CYS A 560 43.14 -24.49 -0.13
N SER A 561 43.39 -25.74 -0.57
CA SER A 561 44.63 -26.11 -1.28
C SER A 561 44.84 -25.24 -2.53
N GLY A 562 46.05 -24.68 -2.65
CA GLY A 562 46.41 -23.74 -3.74
C GLY A 562 46.09 -22.26 -3.45
N GLY A 563 45.57 -21.93 -2.28
CA GLY A 563 45.31 -20.57 -1.83
C GLY A 563 45.80 -20.31 -0.41
N ARG A 564 45.23 -19.27 0.22
CA ARG A 564 45.46 -18.94 1.64
C ARG A 564 44.54 -19.80 2.52
N GLY A 565 45.03 -20.32 3.63
CA GLY A 565 44.33 -21.20 4.56
C GLY A 565 43.04 -20.55 5.13
N PRO A 566 42.14 -21.30 5.79
CA PRO A 566 40.92 -20.73 6.37
C PRO A 566 41.25 -19.72 7.47
N VAL A 567 40.39 -18.71 7.64
CA VAL A 567 40.55 -17.67 8.66
C VAL A 567 39.23 -17.43 9.37
N LEU A 568 39.32 -17.19 10.70
CA LEU A 568 38.15 -16.86 11.52
C LEU A 568 38.30 -15.48 12.15
N TYR A 569 37.21 -14.67 12.07
CA TYR A 569 37.09 -13.39 12.73
C TYR A 569 36.02 -13.44 13.81
N THR A 570 36.39 -12.92 14.98
CA THR A 570 35.52 -12.91 16.17
C THR A 570 34.99 -11.52 16.42
N LYS A 571 34.12 -11.34 17.40
CA LYS A 571 33.52 -10.05 17.78
C LYS A 571 34.56 -8.92 17.92
N SER A 572 35.76 -9.21 18.42
CA SER A 572 36.85 -8.23 18.56
C SER A 572 37.39 -7.70 17.22
N ASP A 573 37.23 -8.45 16.15
CA ASP A 573 37.70 -8.09 14.80
C ASP A 573 36.61 -7.39 13.99
N LEU A 574 35.35 -7.55 14.42
CA LEU A 574 34.17 -6.95 13.82
C LEU A 574 33.80 -5.69 14.60
N SER A 575 34.20 -4.53 14.14
CA SER A 575 34.04 -3.26 14.86
C SER A 575 32.65 -2.66 14.66
N GLY A 576 31.70 -2.94 15.56
CA GLY A 576 30.37 -2.31 15.56
C GLY A 576 29.52 -2.66 14.32
N SER A 577 29.04 -1.65 13.59
CA SER A 577 28.20 -1.82 12.38
C SER A 577 29.00 -1.87 11.08
N THR A 578 30.31 -1.60 11.11
CA THR A 578 31.17 -1.55 9.93
C THR A 578 32.27 -2.61 9.99
N LEU A 579 32.62 -3.18 8.86
CA LEU A 579 33.73 -4.13 8.74
C LEU A 579 35.07 -3.37 8.72
N SER A 580 36.06 -3.91 9.45
CA SER A 580 37.44 -3.46 9.29
C SER A 580 37.95 -3.79 7.88
N ASP A 581 38.89 -2.98 7.38
CA ASP A 581 39.48 -3.20 6.05
C ASP A 581 40.16 -4.59 5.95
N VAL A 582 40.68 -5.12 7.03
CA VAL A 582 41.28 -6.45 7.08
C VAL A 582 40.21 -7.52 6.76
N VAL A 583 39.07 -7.48 7.43
CA VAL A 583 37.97 -8.45 7.21
C VAL A 583 37.41 -8.30 5.81
N ARG A 584 37.18 -7.06 5.37
CA ARG A 584 36.68 -6.78 4.02
C ARG A 584 37.62 -7.33 2.95
N ASN A 585 38.92 -7.07 3.05
CA ASN A 585 39.90 -7.53 2.09
C ASN A 585 40.00 -9.08 2.05
N GLU A 586 39.86 -9.75 3.17
CA GLU A 586 39.86 -11.23 3.22
C GLU A 586 38.57 -11.81 2.62
N ILE A 587 37.41 -11.18 2.84
CA ILE A 587 36.16 -11.60 2.18
C ILE A 587 36.26 -11.34 0.67
N ALA A 588 36.79 -10.20 0.25
CA ALA A 588 36.98 -9.86 -1.16
C ALA A 588 38.05 -10.70 -1.88
N SER A 589 38.97 -11.32 -1.15
CA SER A 589 40.10 -12.02 -1.73
C SER A 589 39.71 -13.34 -2.42
N PRO A 590 39.95 -13.51 -3.73
CA PRO A 590 39.68 -14.78 -4.40
C PRO A 590 40.64 -15.93 -3.94
N GLN A 591 41.77 -15.60 -3.32
CA GLN A 591 42.72 -16.56 -2.78
C GLN A 591 42.30 -17.13 -1.43
N ARG A 592 41.33 -16.47 -0.75
CA ARG A 592 40.81 -16.91 0.53
C ARG A 592 39.50 -17.70 0.31
N ARG A 593 39.65 -19.05 0.29
CA ARG A 593 38.50 -19.92 -0.04
C ARG A 593 37.43 -19.94 1.05
N VAL A 594 37.85 -19.96 2.32
CA VAL A 594 36.95 -20.00 3.47
C VAL A 594 37.27 -18.87 4.44
N VAL A 595 36.26 -18.06 4.74
CA VAL A 595 36.29 -17.05 5.78
C VAL A 595 35.16 -17.38 6.78
N GLY A 596 35.50 -17.45 8.06
CA GLY A 596 34.56 -17.61 9.19
C GLY A 596 34.38 -16.29 9.93
N THR A 597 33.20 -16.02 10.40
CA THR A 597 32.89 -14.88 11.27
C THR A 597 31.96 -15.32 12.41
N ILE A 598 32.19 -14.78 13.62
CA ILE A 598 31.31 -14.96 14.77
C ILE A 598 30.63 -13.67 15.09
N VAL A 599 29.30 -13.66 15.11
CA VAL A 599 28.45 -12.51 15.37
C VAL A 599 27.62 -12.75 16.63
N ASN A 600 27.90 -12.01 17.71
CA ASN A 600 27.22 -12.18 19.00
C ASN A 600 25.92 -11.37 19.14
N ALA A 601 25.37 -10.83 18.06
CA ALA A 601 24.25 -9.89 18.13
C ALA A 601 23.00 -10.49 18.79
N VAL A 602 22.74 -11.81 18.61
CA VAL A 602 21.56 -12.45 19.20
C VAL A 602 21.77 -12.64 20.71
N ASP A 603 22.88 -13.23 21.15
CA ASP A 603 23.16 -13.43 22.56
C ASP A 603 23.30 -12.09 23.31
N ASP A 604 24.03 -11.12 22.76
CA ASP A 604 24.12 -9.77 23.31
C ASP A 604 22.75 -9.10 23.52
N HIS A 605 21.81 -9.40 22.65
CA HIS A 605 20.44 -8.88 22.72
C HIS A 605 19.63 -9.61 23.82
N LEU A 606 19.77 -10.92 23.92
CA LEU A 606 19.11 -11.74 24.95
C LEU A 606 19.62 -11.44 26.36
N ALA A 607 20.86 -11.01 26.49
CA ALA A 607 21.45 -10.63 27.76
C ALA A 607 20.92 -9.29 28.30
N LYS A 608 20.38 -8.39 27.45
CA LYS A 608 19.91 -7.03 27.81
C LYS A 608 18.41 -7.02 28.12
N ALA A 609 18.01 -6.57 29.31
CA ALA A 609 16.61 -6.62 29.80
C ALA A 609 15.67 -5.54 29.21
N ASP A 610 16.16 -4.49 28.54
CA ASP A 610 15.41 -3.24 28.36
C ASP A 610 14.73 -3.02 27.01
N GLN A 611 14.90 -3.87 26.00
CA GLN A 611 14.27 -3.66 24.70
C GLN A 611 12.98 -4.47 24.50
N ILE A 612 11.95 -3.77 24.00
CA ILE A 612 10.59 -4.30 24.06
C ILE A 612 10.23 -5.23 22.89
N GLU A 613 10.83 -5.11 21.73
CA GLU A 613 10.52 -5.94 20.54
C GLU A 613 11.73 -6.05 19.63
N VAL A 614 12.03 -7.25 19.16
CA VAL A 614 13.08 -7.46 18.16
C VAL A 614 12.48 -8.21 17.00
N ARG A 615 12.48 -7.52 15.87
CA ARG A 615 12.33 -8.14 14.56
C ARG A 615 13.73 -8.44 14.05
N TRP A 616 14.00 -9.69 13.75
CA TRP A 616 15.32 -10.08 13.27
C TRP A 616 15.45 -9.79 11.78
N ASN A 617 16.16 -8.73 11.46
CA ASN A 617 16.46 -8.26 10.12
C ASN A 617 17.86 -7.62 10.08
N LEU A 618 18.26 -7.06 8.93
CA LEU A 618 19.56 -6.41 8.79
C LEU A 618 19.71 -5.11 9.58
N ASP A 619 18.62 -4.45 9.95
CA ASP A 619 18.68 -3.27 10.80
C ASP A 619 18.98 -3.63 12.25
N THR A 620 18.52 -4.81 12.68
CA THR A 620 18.77 -5.35 14.04
C THR A 620 20.16 -5.97 14.14
N VAL A 621 20.59 -6.67 13.10
CA VAL A 621 21.92 -7.30 13.01
C VAL A 621 22.76 -6.59 11.96
N GLN A 622 23.07 -5.31 12.20
CA GLN A 622 23.69 -4.42 11.21
C GLN A 622 24.99 -4.98 10.58
N ILE A 623 25.83 -5.61 11.38
CA ILE A 623 27.09 -6.20 10.89
C ILE A 623 26.85 -7.30 9.86
N LEU A 624 25.74 -8.04 9.97
CA LEU A 624 25.36 -9.07 9.00
C LEU A 624 25.11 -8.44 7.61
N GLY A 625 24.48 -7.25 7.54
CA GLY A 625 24.28 -6.54 6.28
C GLY A 625 25.59 -6.22 5.57
N ALA A 626 26.61 -5.76 6.32
CA ALA A 626 27.94 -5.49 5.78
C ALA A 626 28.65 -6.77 5.30
N LEU A 627 28.58 -7.85 6.09
CA LEU A 627 29.14 -9.16 5.73
C LEU A 627 28.51 -9.73 4.44
N LEU A 628 27.20 -9.65 4.34
CA LEU A 628 26.44 -10.12 3.17
C LEU A 628 26.76 -9.30 1.92
N HIS A 629 26.87 -7.98 2.06
CA HIS A 629 27.24 -7.11 0.95
C HIS A 629 28.63 -7.46 0.36
N GLU A 630 29.62 -7.63 1.21
CA GLU A 630 30.97 -8.01 0.77
C GLU A 630 30.98 -9.44 0.18
N ALA A 631 30.24 -10.37 0.78
CA ALA A 631 30.12 -11.73 0.28
C ALA A 631 29.47 -11.77 -1.12
N ALA A 632 28.38 -11.02 -1.31
CA ALA A 632 27.72 -10.90 -2.63
C ALA A 632 28.66 -10.32 -3.68
N SER A 633 29.37 -9.23 -3.33
CA SER A 633 30.35 -8.58 -4.20
C SER A 633 31.51 -9.51 -4.59
N ALA A 634 31.91 -10.42 -3.68
CA ALA A 634 32.96 -11.41 -3.93
C ALA A 634 32.43 -12.73 -4.55
N GLY A 635 31.12 -12.85 -4.82
CA GLY A 635 30.51 -14.05 -5.37
C GLY A 635 30.60 -15.27 -4.43
N ARG A 636 30.55 -15.05 -3.10
CA ARG A 636 30.62 -16.10 -2.10
C ARG A 636 29.27 -16.69 -1.77
N ALA A 637 29.22 -18.00 -1.53
CA ALA A 637 28.10 -18.55 -0.77
C ALA A 637 28.23 -18.13 0.71
N VAL A 638 27.10 -17.89 1.35
CA VAL A 638 27.04 -17.59 2.79
C VAL A 638 26.37 -18.76 3.51
N ILE A 639 27.03 -19.30 4.52
CA ILE A 639 26.43 -20.28 5.44
C ILE A 639 26.09 -19.53 6.71
N LEU A 640 24.78 -19.41 7.02
CA LEU A 640 24.29 -18.92 8.29
C LEU A 640 24.05 -20.12 9.19
N THR A 641 24.63 -20.13 10.37
CA THR A 641 24.42 -21.16 11.41
C THR A 641 24.61 -20.57 12.80
N SER A 642 24.42 -21.38 13.78
CA SER A 642 24.66 -21.06 15.18
C SER A 642 25.46 -22.15 15.88
N ASP A 643 25.87 -21.90 17.07
CA ASP A 643 26.46 -22.90 17.99
C ASP A 643 25.39 -23.58 18.85
N HIS A 644 24.35 -22.85 19.26
CA HIS A 644 23.14 -23.30 19.95
C HIS A 644 22.01 -22.32 19.72
N GLY A 645 20.81 -22.66 20.14
CA GLY A 645 19.69 -21.74 20.19
C GLY A 645 19.38 -21.26 21.60
N HIS A 646 18.17 -20.75 21.82
CA HIS A 646 17.69 -20.21 23.09
C HIS A 646 16.18 -20.35 23.23
N ILE A 647 15.70 -20.34 24.49
CA ILE A 647 14.30 -20.09 24.83
C ILE A 647 14.13 -18.63 25.25
N LEU A 648 12.93 -18.06 24.99
CA LEU A 648 12.61 -16.73 25.47
C LEU A 648 12.07 -16.75 26.90
N GLU A 649 12.31 -15.68 27.67
CA GLU A 649 11.69 -15.48 28.98
C GLU A 649 10.18 -15.32 28.86
N GLY A 650 9.45 -16.26 29.34
CA GLY A 650 7.97 -16.30 29.33
C GLY A 650 7.35 -16.54 30.71
N GLY A 651 8.01 -16.11 31.77
CA GLY A 651 7.57 -16.37 33.15
C GLY A 651 8.30 -17.58 33.79
N THR A 652 9.61 -17.72 33.51
CA THR A 652 10.42 -18.81 34.04
C THR A 652 10.52 -18.78 35.57
N THR A 653 10.50 -19.96 36.22
CA THR A 653 10.73 -20.13 37.63
C THR A 653 12.23 -20.37 37.90
N ALA A 654 12.81 -19.57 38.78
CA ALA A 654 14.20 -19.72 39.18
C ALA A 654 14.36 -20.86 40.20
N ARG A 655 15.17 -21.86 39.86
CA ARG A 655 15.63 -22.94 40.76
C ARG A 655 17.15 -22.81 40.91
N VAL A 656 17.58 -21.77 41.60
CA VAL A 656 19.01 -21.40 41.67
C VAL A 656 19.87 -22.58 42.08
N SER A 657 20.86 -22.93 41.28
CA SER A 657 21.81 -24.01 41.51
C SER A 657 23.19 -23.68 40.93
N GLU A 658 24.20 -24.45 41.31
CA GLU A 658 25.47 -24.45 40.58
C GLU A 658 25.28 -25.07 39.20
N GLY A 659 26.08 -24.64 38.21
CA GLY A 659 26.01 -25.13 36.83
C GLY A 659 25.81 -23.98 35.83
N GLY A 660 24.94 -24.21 34.89
CA GLY A 660 24.58 -23.21 33.83
C GLY A 660 23.21 -22.59 34.03
N GLU A 661 22.75 -21.87 33.04
CA GLU A 661 21.45 -21.21 33.09
C GLU A 661 20.29 -22.20 33.10
N ARG A 662 20.47 -23.34 32.43
CA ARG A 662 19.42 -24.31 32.17
C ARG A 662 19.78 -25.74 32.54
N TRP A 663 20.89 -25.92 33.24
CA TRP A 663 21.35 -27.24 33.75
C TRP A 663 22.03 -27.11 35.10
N ARG A 664 22.08 -28.23 35.83
CA ARG A 664 22.77 -28.36 37.13
C ARG A 664 23.51 -29.71 37.27
N PRO A 665 24.53 -29.79 38.13
CA PRO A 665 25.22 -31.07 38.45
C PRO A 665 24.28 -32.11 39.08
N LEU A 666 24.69 -33.40 39.06
CA LEU A 666 23.93 -34.52 39.63
C LEU A 666 23.79 -34.50 41.14
N GLY A 667 24.66 -33.87 41.87
CA GLY A 667 24.74 -33.91 43.35
C GLY A 667 23.58 -33.26 44.13
N GLY A 668 22.56 -32.74 43.38
CA GLY A 668 21.40 -32.10 43.96
C GLY A 668 20.15 -32.99 44.04
N PRO A 669 18.92 -32.41 44.19
CA PRO A 669 17.69 -33.12 44.20
C PRO A 669 17.46 -33.98 42.96
N ALA A 670 16.62 -35.03 43.06
CA ALA A 670 16.21 -35.83 41.91
C ALA A 670 15.58 -34.94 40.85
N ALA A 671 15.67 -35.35 39.57
CA ALA A 671 15.08 -34.59 38.45
C ALA A 671 13.55 -34.46 38.65
N ALA A 672 13.03 -33.25 38.56
CA ALA A 672 11.60 -32.92 38.62
C ALA A 672 10.89 -33.31 37.30
N SER A 673 9.57 -33.14 37.26
CA SER A 673 8.76 -33.52 36.08
C SER A 673 9.07 -32.71 34.79
N ASP A 674 9.69 -31.55 34.94
CA ASP A 674 10.12 -30.61 33.87
C ASP A 674 11.65 -30.66 33.66
N GLU A 675 12.32 -31.59 34.27
CA GLU A 675 13.74 -31.90 34.17
C GLU A 675 13.98 -33.30 33.60
N ILE A 676 15.16 -33.53 33.07
CA ILE A 676 15.66 -34.83 32.63
C ILE A 676 17.13 -34.97 32.99
N THR A 677 17.56 -36.21 33.29
CA THR A 677 18.97 -36.51 33.50
C THR A 677 19.58 -36.97 32.19
N ALA A 678 20.49 -36.19 31.63
CA ALA A 678 21.24 -36.56 30.43
C ALA A 678 22.58 -37.23 30.86
N ARG A 679 22.91 -38.40 30.25
CA ARG A 679 24.13 -39.17 30.53
C ARG A 679 24.72 -39.69 29.22
N GLY A 680 26.04 -39.65 29.09
CA GLY A 680 26.70 -40.19 27.92
C GLY A 680 27.93 -39.39 27.49
N THR A 681 28.64 -39.88 26.48
CA THR A 681 29.90 -39.28 25.98
C THR A 681 29.73 -37.89 25.37
N ARG A 682 28.51 -37.52 25.01
CA ARG A 682 28.21 -36.18 24.50
C ARG A 682 27.89 -35.18 25.61
N VAL A 683 27.81 -35.61 26.88
CA VAL A 683 27.58 -34.70 28.01
C VAL A 683 28.92 -34.18 28.50
N LEU A 684 29.22 -32.93 28.18
CA LEU A 684 30.51 -32.29 28.47
C LEU A 684 30.53 -31.69 29.87
N SER A 685 30.30 -32.53 30.85
CA SER A 685 30.46 -32.23 32.28
C SER A 685 31.51 -33.16 32.90
N PRO A 686 32.14 -32.83 34.04
CA PRO A 686 33.15 -33.67 34.67
C PRO A 686 32.71 -35.11 34.92
N ASP A 687 31.44 -35.32 35.25
CA ASP A 687 30.82 -36.60 35.55
C ASP A 687 30.18 -37.28 34.33
N GLY A 688 30.23 -36.69 33.13
CA GLY A 688 29.55 -37.18 31.93
C GLY A 688 28.03 -37.25 32.09
N ALA A 689 27.47 -36.47 33.02
CA ALA A 689 26.03 -36.44 33.30
C ALA A 689 25.61 -35.12 33.95
N ILE A 690 24.41 -34.66 33.60
CA ILE A 690 23.79 -33.43 34.15
C ILE A 690 22.30 -33.66 34.38
N VAL A 691 21.69 -32.85 35.22
CA VAL A 691 20.25 -32.63 35.25
C VAL A 691 19.94 -31.32 34.52
N THR A 692 19.05 -31.37 33.57
CA THR A 692 18.73 -30.20 32.69
C THR A 692 17.24 -30.10 32.43
N SER A 693 16.75 -28.89 32.15
CA SER A 693 15.35 -28.68 31.82
C SER A 693 15.10 -28.86 30.32
N TRP A 694 14.04 -29.55 30.00
CA TRP A 694 13.42 -29.59 28.67
C TRP A 694 12.27 -28.57 28.54
N SER A 695 11.69 -28.16 29.68
CA SER A 695 10.58 -27.19 29.72
C SER A 695 11.09 -25.76 29.61
N GLU A 696 10.34 -24.90 28.92
CA GLU A 696 10.63 -23.48 28.83
C GLU A 696 10.40 -22.71 30.14
N THR A 697 9.83 -23.38 31.17
CA THR A 697 9.38 -22.71 32.41
C THR A 697 10.41 -22.64 33.51
N VAL A 698 11.61 -23.22 33.34
CA VAL A 698 12.64 -23.34 34.41
C VAL A 698 13.96 -22.70 34.02
N ARG A 699 14.56 -21.98 34.95
CA ARG A 699 15.96 -21.54 34.90
C ARG A 699 16.68 -21.83 36.21
N TYR A 700 18.01 -21.99 36.19
CA TYR A 700 18.83 -22.28 37.38
C TYR A 700 19.62 -21.07 37.88
N ILE A 701 19.51 -19.92 37.23
CA ILE A 701 20.12 -18.67 37.66
C ILE A 701 19.06 -17.71 38.26
N ALA A 702 19.51 -16.92 39.24
CA ALA A 702 18.63 -15.90 39.85
C ALA A 702 18.33 -14.73 38.91
N ALA A 703 19.31 -14.34 38.09
CA ALA A 703 19.19 -13.22 37.17
C ALA A 703 18.10 -13.49 36.11
N THR A 704 17.29 -12.48 35.84
CA THR A 704 16.32 -12.51 34.71
C THR A 704 16.99 -11.95 33.49
N LYS A 705 17.00 -12.74 32.42
CA LYS A 705 17.44 -12.38 31.07
C LYS A 705 16.22 -12.44 30.14
N ARG A 706 16.37 -12.03 28.89
CA ARG A 706 15.33 -12.18 27.86
C ARG A 706 15.27 -13.58 27.29
N GLY A 707 16.34 -14.30 27.33
CA GLY A 707 16.42 -15.69 26.90
C GLY A 707 17.47 -16.46 27.66
N TYR A 708 17.35 -17.75 27.60
CA TYR A 708 18.23 -18.69 28.29
C TYR A 708 18.63 -19.84 27.38
N HIS A 709 19.77 -20.43 27.64
CA HIS A 709 20.29 -21.60 26.92
C HIS A 709 21.02 -22.57 27.85
N GLY A 710 21.33 -23.77 27.38
CA GLY A 710 21.99 -24.82 28.19
C GLY A 710 21.11 -26.02 28.49
N GLY A 711 19.82 -25.97 28.07
CA GLY A 711 18.82 -27.02 28.24
C GLY A 711 18.74 -28.02 27.10
N LEU A 712 17.75 -28.94 27.21
CA LEU A 712 17.41 -29.90 26.18
C LEU A 712 16.12 -29.58 25.42
N ASN A 713 15.67 -28.31 25.46
CA ASN A 713 14.56 -27.90 24.64
C ASN A 713 14.97 -27.89 23.15
N PRO A 714 14.10 -28.28 22.20
CA PRO A 714 14.44 -28.25 20.78
C PRO A 714 14.88 -26.87 20.30
N GLN A 715 14.39 -25.78 20.88
CA GLN A 715 14.81 -24.41 20.57
C GLN A 715 16.29 -24.15 20.89
N GLU A 716 16.82 -24.83 21.92
CA GLU A 716 18.22 -24.72 22.37
C GLU A 716 19.13 -25.69 21.62
N MET A 717 18.61 -26.91 21.39
CA MET A 717 19.42 -28.04 20.89
C MET A 717 19.49 -28.12 19.37
N VAL A 718 18.45 -27.75 18.65
CA VAL A 718 18.43 -27.87 17.17
C VAL A 718 18.99 -26.61 16.53
N VAL A 719 20.17 -26.76 15.99
CA VAL A 719 20.94 -25.68 15.36
C VAL A 719 20.53 -25.56 13.87
N PRO A 720 20.06 -24.40 13.44
CA PRO A 720 19.73 -24.17 12.05
C PRO A 720 20.98 -24.02 11.18
N ILE A 721 20.90 -24.50 9.95
CA ILE A 721 21.87 -24.22 8.89
C ILE A 721 21.10 -23.71 7.68
N SER A 722 21.52 -22.57 7.14
CA SER A 722 20.98 -22.03 5.90
C SER A 722 22.13 -21.67 4.97
N VAL A 723 22.07 -22.10 3.72
CA VAL A 723 23.10 -21.82 2.72
C VAL A 723 22.50 -20.89 1.69
N LEU A 724 23.11 -19.73 1.52
CA LEU A 724 22.64 -18.64 0.68
C LEU A 724 23.63 -18.37 -0.45
N ILE A 725 23.13 -18.15 -1.66
CA ILE A 725 23.91 -17.64 -2.78
C ILE A 725 23.31 -16.31 -3.27
N PRO A 726 24.11 -15.38 -3.81
CA PRO A 726 23.59 -14.15 -4.38
C PRO A 726 22.56 -14.43 -5.48
N SER A 727 21.49 -13.65 -5.51
CA SER A 727 20.47 -13.71 -6.55
C SER A 727 21.11 -13.47 -7.93
N GLY A 728 21.11 -14.42 -8.81
CA GLY A 728 21.83 -14.37 -10.10
C GLY A 728 23.14 -15.18 -10.16
N ALA A 729 23.63 -15.71 -9.03
CA ALA A 729 24.71 -16.71 -9.02
C ALA A 729 24.18 -18.05 -9.55
N GLN A 730 25.08 -18.83 -10.15
CA GLN A 730 24.78 -20.20 -10.56
C GLN A 730 24.80 -21.13 -9.36
N GLU A 731 23.93 -22.13 -9.36
CA GLU A 731 23.91 -23.17 -8.35
C GLU A 731 25.23 -23.97 -8.37
N PRO A 732 25.88 -24.16 -7.23
CA PRO A 732 27.11 -24.95 -7.17
C PRO A 732 26.83 -26.43 -7.49
N ALA A 733 27.84 -27.15 -8.01
CA ALA A 733 27.70 -28.58 -8.28
C ALA A 733 27.30 -29.37 -7.02
N GLY A 734 26.28 -30.19 -7.11
CA GLY A 734 25.70 -30.96 -6.01
C GLY A 734 24.70 -30.21 -5.14
N TRP A 735 24.36 -28.94 -5.48
CA TRP A 735 23.40 -28.12 -4.79
C TRP A 735 22.27 -27.71 -5.73
N GLN A 736 21.11 -27.43 -5.18
CA GLN A 736 19.93 -26.95 -5.91
C GLN A 736 19.24 -25.87 -5.10
N LEU A 737 18.42 -25.06 -5.78
CA LEU A 737 17.52 -24.14 -5.08
C LEU A 737 16.64 -24.93 -4.11
N LYS A 738 16.52 -24.41 -2.89
CA LYS A 738 15.64 -25.02 -1.89
C LYS A 738 14.19 -24.98 -2.41
N PRO A 739 13.50 -26.12 -2.46
CA PRO A 739 12.08 -26.13 -2.74
C PRO A 739 11.31 -25.28 -1.73
N GLU A 740 10.22 -24.70 -2.14
CA GLU A 740 9.34 -23.98 -1.22
C GLU A 740 8.69 -25.00 -0.26
N THR A 741 9.15 -25.01 0.98
CA THR A 741 8.77 -26.02 1.99
C THR A 741 8.21 -25.37 3.25
N THR A 742 7.50 -24.24 3.09
CA THR A 742 6.74 -23.67 4.20
C THR A 742 5.67 -24.66 4.65
N PRO A 743 5.40 -24.79 5.95
CA PRO A 743 4.31 -25.64 6.42
C PRO A 743 2.97 -25.22 5.80
N THR A 744 2.13 -26.16 5.42
CA THR A 744 0.85 -25.87 4.75
C THR A 744 -0.08 -24.95 5.56
N TRP A 745 0.08 -24.91 6.87
CA TRP A 745 -0.67 -24.03 7.77
C TRP A 745 -0.05 -22.62 7.86
N TRP A 746 1.19 -22.41 7.37
CA TRP A 746 1.87 -21.10 7.44
C TRP A 746 1.30 -20.10 6.46
N ASP A 747 1.25 -20.46 5.21
CA ASP A 747 0.67 -19.66 4.16
C ASP A 747 -0.60 -20.37 3.67
N SER A 748 -1.75 -19.98 4.19
CA SER A 748 -3.00 -20.37 3.55
C SER A 748 -3.06 -19.63 2.22
N ALA A 749 -3.04 -20.34 1.11
CA ALA A 749 -3.58 -19.81 -0.11
C ALA A 749 -5.10 -19.62 0.12
N VAL A 750 -5.48 -18.47 0.65
CA VAL A 750 -6.83 -17.97 0.47
C VAL A 750 -6.93 -17.76 -1.03
N GLU A 751 -7.63 -18.66 -1.73
CA GLU A 751 -8.09 -18.31 -3.06
C GLU A 751 -8.74 -16.94 -2.93
N PRO A 752 -8.31 -15.93 -3.72
CA PRO A 752 -8.92 -14.62 -3.63
C PRO A 752 -10.41 -14.85 -3.83
N VAL A 753 -11.22 -14.56 -2.81
CA VAL A 753 -12.67 -14.49 -2.99
C VAL A 753 -12.84 -13.62 -4.22
N PRO A 754 -13.46 -14.11 -5.31
CA PRO A 754 -13.58 -13.33 -6.50
C PRO A 754 -14.21 -12.02 -6.05
N GLN A 755 -13.43 -10.93 -6.11
CA GLN A 755 -14.00 -9.61 -5.98
C GLN A 755 -15.14 -9.64 -6.99
N HIS A 756 -16.37 -9.51 -6.52
CA HIS A 756 -17.48 -9.28 -7.40
C HIS A 756 -17.01 -8.18 -8.34
N ALA A 757 -16.67 -8.58 -9.57
CA ALA A 757 -16.38 -7.64 -10.63
C ALA A 757 -17.51 -6.64 -10.53
N ALA A 758 -17.18 -5.40 -10.21
CA ALA A 758 -18.16 -4.33 -10.22
C ALA A 758 -18.93 -4.53 -11.50
N ALA A 759 -20.23 -4.82 -11.36
CA ALA A 759 -21.07 -5.12 -12.51
C ALA A 759 -20.74 -4.05 -13.54
N PRO A 760 -20.45 -4.39 -14.81
CA PRO A 760 -20.03 -3.39 -15.78
C PRO A 760 -21.03 -2.26 -15.65
N VAL A 761 -20.55 -1.06 -15.29
CA VAL A 761 -21.35 0.13 -15.18
C VAL A 761 -22.00 0.26 -16.55
N SER A 762 -23.28 -0.15 -16.65
CA SER A 762 -24.08 0.13 -17.83
C SER A 762 -24.09 1.64 -17.91
N THR A 763 -23.33 2.19 -18.85
CA THR A 763 -23.44 3.59 -19.21
C THR A 763 -24.93 3.83 -19.43
N PRO A 764 -25.56 4.74 -18.65
CA PRO A 764 -26.97 5.04 -18.88
C PRO A 764 -27.08 5.50 -20.32
N LYS A 765 -27.90 4.81 -21.11
CA LYS A 765 -28.33 5.34 -22.41
C LYS A 765 -28.81 6.74 -22.15
N PRO A 766 -28.30 7.77 -22.86
CA PRO A 766 -28.79 9.13 -22.70
C PRO A 766 -30.29 9.10 -22.96
N ALA A 767 -31.05 9.46 -21.93
CA ALA A 767 -32.51 9.55 -22.04
C ALA A 767 -32.84 10.57 -23.11
N GLY A 768 -33.44 10.08 -24.21
CA GLY A 768 -34.18 10.80 -25.18
C GLY A 768 -33.48 12.04 -25.80
N MET A 769 -32.62 11.82 -26.76
CA MET A 769 -32.44 12.84 -27.79
C MET A 769 -33.74 12.93 -28.63
N LEU A 770 -34.33 14.08 -28.73
CA LEU A 770 -35.63 14.37 -29.32
C LEU A 770 -35.59 14.37 -30.87
N PHE A 771 -34.58 13.77 -31.47
CA PHE A 771 -34.48 13.61 -32.93
C PHE A 771 -33.81 12.29 -33.28
N ASP A 772 -34.62 11.36 -33.79
CA ASP A 772 -34.14 10.21 -34.55
C ASP A 772 -33.51 10.70 -35.85
N ILE A 773 -32.20 10.60 -35.97
CA ILE A 773 -31.53 10.68 -37.25
C ILE A 773 -31.44 9.25 -37.77
N HIS A 774 -32.30 8.88 -38.71
CA HIS A 774 -32.14 7.69 -39.51
C HIS A 774 -30.78 7.71 -40.20
N ARG A 775 -29.89 6.85 -39.80
CA ARG A 775 -28.76 6.43 -40.62
C ARG A 775 -29.12 5.09 -41.25
N ASP A 776 -29.14 5.13 -42.58
CA ASP A 776 -29.29 3.91 -43.41
C ASP A 776 -28.28 2.86 -42.98
N GLU A 777 -28.81 1.70 -42.60
CA GLU A 777 -28.05 0.48 -42.39
C GLU A 777 -27.69 -0.12 -43.73
N THR A 778 -26.41 -0.09 -44.08
CA THR A 778 -25.82 -1.04 -45.00
C THR A 778 -25.31 -2.23 -44.21
N GLN A 779 -25.95 -3.36 -44.35
CA GLN A 779 -25.61 -4.64 -43.77
C GLN A 779 -24.20 -5.11 -44.16
N PRO A 780 -23.44 -5.70 -43.27
CA PRO A 780 -22.40 -6.65 -43.65
C PRO A 780 -22.90 -8.07 -43.47
N VAL A 781 -22.62 -8.82 -44.50
CA VAL A 781 -22.94 -10.24 -44.73
C VAL A 781 -22.30 -11.10 -43.63
N THR A 782 -23.12 -12.00 -43.12
CA THR A 782 -22.75 -13.13 -42.24
C THR A 782 -21.88 -14.15 -42.93
N HIS A 783 -20.83 -14.59 -42.26
CA HIS A 783 -20.33 -15.96 -42.41
C HIS A 783 -20.17 -16.63 -41.03
N ALA A 784 -20.96 -17.67 -40.89
CA ALA A 784 -20.85 -18.65 -39.82
C ALA A 784 -19.68 -19.59 -40.06
N ALA A 785 -19.06 -20.07 -39.00
CA ALA A 785 -18.49 -21.41 -38.86
C ALA A 785 -17.95 -21.54 -37.46
N SER A 786 -18.54 -22.30 -36.65
CA SER A 786 -18.36 -23.70 -36.28
C SER A 786 -17.00 -24.05 -35.69
N SER A 787 -17.09 -24.38 -34.39
CA SER A 787 -16.52 -25.54 -33.66
C SER A 787 -15.02 -25.61 -33.35
N ALA A 788 -14.83 -25.74 -32.04
CA ALA A 788 -14.00 -26.73 -31.35
C ALA A 788 -12.47 -26.61 -31.35
N GLY A 789 -11.98 -26.44 -30.11
CA GLY A 789 -10.94 -27.28 -29.56
C GLY A 789 -9.49 -26.84 -29.79
N GLY A 790 -8.80 -26.66 -28.71
CA GLY A 790 -7.35 -26.70 -28.67
C GLY A 790 -6.68 -25.50 -28.05
N GLU A 791 -6.51 -25.57 -26.75
CA GLU A 791 -5.48 -24.79 -26.06
C GLU A 791 -4.12 -25.09 -26.68
N HIS A 792 -3.60 -24.18 -27.45
CA HIS A 792 -2.16 -24.13 -27.71
C HIS A 792 -1.54 -23.04 -26.84
N VAL A 793 -0.83 -23.49 -25.82
CA VAL A 793 0.16 -22.70 -25.08
C VAL A 793 1.17 -22.19 -26.10
N ALA A 794 1.11 -20.92 -26.43
CA ALA A 794 2.13 -20.24 -27.21
C ALA A 794 3.36 -20.05 -26.30
N THR A 795 4.35 -20.90 -26.49
CA THR A 795 5.73 -20.69 -26.04
C THR A 795 6.27 -19.41 -26.67
N GLY A 796 6.99 -18.64 -25.87
CA GLY A 796 7.50 -17.29 -26.12
C GLY A 796 7.99 -17.05 -27.54
N GLY A 797 7.27 -16.19 -28.26
CA GLY A 797 7.77 -15.55 -29.47
C GLY A 797 8.70 -14.40 -29.07
N ASP A 798 9.89 -14.32 -29.71
CA ASP A 798 10.81 -13.21 -29.59
C ASP A 798 10.07 -11.89 -29.89
N LEU A 799 9.82 -11.10 -28.87
CA LEU A 799 9.33 -9.74 -29.04
C LEU A 799 10.44 -8.90 -29.69
N ALA A 800 10.14 -8.26 -30.81
CA ALA A 800 11.08 -7.35 -31.44
C ALA A 800 11.46 -6.23 -30.44
N ILE A 801 12.74 -6.09 -30.17
CA ILE A 801 13.28 -5.07 -29.27
C ILE A 801 13.08 -3.70 -29.94
N PRO A 802 12.34 -2.77 -29.32
CA PRO A 802 12.12 -1.44 -29.90
C PRO A 802 13.44 -0.68 -30.10
N ALA A 803 13.54 0.08 -31.18
CA ALA A 803 14.76 0.83 -31.49
C ALA A 803 15.21 1.81 -30.40
N TRP A 804 14.26 2.39 -29.65
CA TRP A 804 14.55 3.31 -28.56
C TRP A 804 15.31 2.63 -27.41
N THR A 805 15.04 1.33 -27.15
CA THR A 805 15.75 0.57 -26.11
C THR A 805 17.24 0.47 -26.42
N ASN A 806 17.62 0.19 -27.66
CA ASN A 806 19.04 0.14 -28.04
C ASN A 806 19.73 1.47 -27.76
N ARG A 807 19.07 2.59 -28.08
CA ARG A 807 19.61 3.93 -27.87
C ARG A 807 19.86 4.25 -26.38
N VAL A 808 19.04 3.76 -25.47
CA VAL A 808 19.27 3.90 -24.00
C VAL A 808 20.64 3.33 -23.64
N PHE A 809 20.98 2.15 -24.15
CA PHE A 809 22.22 1.44 -23.82
C PHE A 809 23.46 2.05 -24.48
N GLU A 810 23.30 2.93 -25.47
CA GLU A 810 24.37 3.66 -26.16
C GLU A 810 24.70 5.01 -25.48
N THR A 811 23.93 5.42 -24.47
CA THR A 811 24.11 6.71 -23.78
C THR A 811 25.29 6.68 -22.79
N GLU A 812 25.94 7.83 -22.60
CA GLU A 812 26.97 8.01 -21.57
C GLU A 812 26.40 7.84 -20.16
N VAL A 813 25.12 8.21 -19.96
CA VAL A 813 24.40 8.03 -18.71
C VAL A 813 24.34 6.54 -18.35
N PHE A 814 23.91 5.70 -19.30
CA PHE A 814 23.88 4.26 -19.07
C PHE A 814 25.28 3.68 -18.80
N ALA A 815 26.28 4.09 -19.57
CA ALA A 815 27.64 3.64 -19.35
C ALA A 815 28.17 4.02 -17.96
N THR A 816 27.76 5.16 -17.43
CA THR A 816 28.13 5.63 -16.10
C THR A 816 27.40 4.81 -15.04
N GLN A 817 26.08 4.61 -15.15
CA GLN A 817 25.30 3.79 -14.23
C GLN A 817 25.78 2.33 -14.22
N LYS A 818 26.15 1.80 -15.38
CA LYS A 818 26.68 0.43 -15.49
C LYS A 818 27.99 0.23 -14.70
N LYS A 819 28.83 1.26 -14.58
CA LYS A 819 30.05 1.21 -13.75
C LYS A 819 29.73 1.18 -12.25
N LEU A 820 28.57 1.69 -11.84
CA LEU A 820 28.12 1.70 -10.45
C LEU A 820 27.44 0.38 -10.01
N VAL A 821 27.13 -0.51 -10.95
CA VAL A 821 26.55 -1.82 -10.65
C VAL A 821 27.68 -2.84 -10.53
N PRO A 822 27.97 -3.36 -9.32
CA PRO A 822 29.01 -4.35 -9.12
C PRO A 822 28.62 -5.71 -9.74
N ARG A 823 29.52 -6.70 -9.65
CA ARG A 823 29.38 -8.06 -10.20
C ARG A 823 27.97 -8.64 -9.97
N GLY A 824 27.27 -9.04 -11.03
CA GLY A 824 25.87 -9.50 -11.01
C GLY A 824 25.03 -8.86 -12.11
N TYR A 825 25.67 -8.11 -13.01
CA TYR A 825 25.01 -7.51 -14.16
C TYR A 825 24.37 -8.59 -15.05
N PRO A 826 23.03 -8.54 -15.32
CA PRO A 826 22.31 -9.62 -15.99
C PRO A 826 22.56 -9.70 -17.50
N GLY A 827 23.31 -8.77 -18.04
CA GLY A 827 23.55 -8.61 -19.48
C GLY A 827 22.58 -7.64 -20.14
N ASP A 828 23.10 -6.95 -21.21
CA ASP A 828 22.33 -5.93 -21.93
C ASP A 828 21.05 -6.52 -22.55
N ASP A 829 21.10 -7.74 -23.06
CA ASP A 829 19.96 -8.40 -23.73
C ASP A 829 18.82 -8.73 -22.78
N VAL A 830 19.12 -9.09 -21.54
CA VAL A 830 18.10 -9.36 -20.51
C VAL A 830 17.39 -8.06 -20.15
N LEU A 831 18.11 -6.98 -19.97
CA LEU A 831 17.58 -5.66 -19.64
C LEU A 831 16.79 -5.06 -20.81
N LYS A 832 17.25 -5.23 -22.04
CA LYS A 832 16.52 -4.81 -23.25
C LYS A 832 15.19 -5.56 -23.37
N ARG A 833 15.18 -6.87 -23.13
CA ARG A 833 13.94 -7.67 -23.10
C ARG A 833 13.02 -7.25 -21.97
N LEU A 834 13.54 -6.87 -20.81
CA LEU A 834 12.75 -6.33 -19.70
C LEU A 834 12.00 -5.07 -20.13
N LEU A 835 12.72 -4.08 -20.67
CA LEU A 835 12.14 -2.82 -21.15
C LEU A 835 11.14 -3.03 -22.29
N ALA A 836 11.47 -3.90 -23.25
CA ALA A 836 10.61 -4.21 -24.38
C ALA A 836 9.30 -4.88 -23.94
N ASN A 837 9.35 -5.83 -22.99
CA ASN A 837 8.15 -6.48 -22.46
C ASN A 837 7.24 -5.54 -21.68
N LEU A 838 7.81 -4.60 -20.92
CA LEU A 838 7.05 -3.58 -20.23
C LEU A 838 6.43 -2.58 -21.22
N ASP A 839 7.21 -2.07 -22.17
CA ASP A 839 6.73 -1.10 -23.18
C ASP A 839 5.61 -1.67 -24.05
N ALA A 840 5.73 -2.89 -24.53
CA ALA A 840 4.73 -3.56 -25.36
C ALA A 840 3.35 -3.73 -24.66
N ARG A 841 3.30 -3.55 -23.34
CA ARG A 841 2.08 -3.69 -22.52
C ARG A 841 1.73 -2.43 -21.76
N GLY A 842 2.09 -1.27 -22.31
CA GLY A 842 1.73 0.03 -21.74
C GLY A 842 2.45 0.38 -20.44
N GLY A 843 3.64 -0.17 -20.23
CA GLY A 843 4.50 0.13 -19.08
C GLY A 843 4.11 -0.58 -17.79
N LYS A 844 3.19 -1.56 -17.81
CA LYS A 844 2.71 -2.23 -16.58
C LYS A 844 2.56 -3.74 -16.78
N LEU A 845 3.18 -4.52 -15.89
CA LEU A 845 3.04 -5.98 -15.85
C LEU A 845 3.17 -6.49 -14.42
N THR A 846 2.38 -7.49 -14.05
CA THR A 846 2.62 -8.21 -12.80
C THR A 846 3.94 -8.97 -12.87
N THR A 847 4.62 -9.17 -11.73
CA THR A 847 5.91 -9.88 -11.67
C THR A 847 5.78 -11.28 -12.27
N ALA A 848 4.70 -12.01 -12.00
CA ALA A 848 4.44 -13.33 -12.56
C ALA A 848 4.26 -13.29 -14.10
N ALA A 849 3.55 -12.30 -14.64
CA ALA A 849 3.38 -12.12 -16.07
C ALA A 849 4.69 -11.73 -16.77
N LEU A 850 5.47 -10.83 -16.13
CA LEU A 850 6.76 -10.40 -16.64
C LEU A 850 7.77 -11.55 -16.69
N ALA A 851 7.85 -12.34 -15.61
CA ALA A 851 8.70 -13.53 -15.56
C ALA A 851 8.37 -14.52 -16.68
N ARG A 852 7.09 -14.81 -16.88
CA ARG A 852 6.60 -15.73 -17.91
C ARG A 852 6.94 -15.22 -19.31
N THR A 853 6.70 -13.94 -19.61
CA THR A 853 6.95 -13.38 -20.94
C THR A 853 8.42 -13.24 -21.28
N MET A 854 9.27 -13.07 -20.28
CA MET A 854 10.71 -13.04 -20.43
C MET A 854 11.36 -14.43 -20.47
N GLY A 855 10.62 -15.50 -20.16
CA GLY A 855 11.20 -16.83 -19.93
C GLY A 855 12.15 -16.84 -18.72
N TYR A 856 11.91 -15.98 -17.74
CA TYR A 856 12.76 -15.77 -16.57
C TYR A 856 12.15 -16.43 -15.32
N ALA A 857 12.96 -17.06 -14.49
CA ALA A 857 12.46 -17.69 -13.28
C ALA A 857 11.88 -16.63 -12.34
N THR A 858 10.63 -16.80 -11.90
CA THR A 858 9.91 -15.83 -11.06
C THR A 858 10.70 -15.51 -9.79
N VAL A 859 11.36 -16.49 -9.20
CA VAL A 859 12.22 -16.37 -8.02
C VAL A 859 13.44 -15.45 -8.25
N ARG A 860 13.90 -15.30 -9.50
CA ARG A 860 15.05 -14.45 -9.87
C ARG A 860 14.64 -13.05 -10.31
N LEU A 861 13.36 -12.83 -10.56
CA LEU A 861 12.86 -11.55 -11.06
C LEU A 861 13.07 -10.37 -10.08
N PRO A 862 12.89 -10.50 -8.76
CA PRO A 862 13.16 -9.42 -7.82
C PRO A 862 14.61 -8.92 -7.87
N GLY A 863 15.58 -9.82 -8.00
CA GLY A 863 16.99 -9.46 -8.19
C GLY A 863 17.26 -8.73 -9.50
N LEU A 864 16.63 -9.17 -10.60
CA LEU A 864 16.71 -8.47 -11.89
C LEU A 864 16.11 -7.07 -11.79
N LEU A 865 14.96 -6.92 -11.14
CA LEU A 865 14.30 -5.63 -10.95
C LEU A 865 15.13 -4.69 -10.08
N SER A 866 15.77 -5.18 -9.01
CA SER A 866 16.68 -4.39 -8.19
C SER A 866 17.87 -3.85 -8.99
N VAL A 867 18.46 -4.67 -9.86
CA VAL A 867 19.52 -4.21 -10.77
C VAL A 867 19.00 -3.21 -11.79
N ALA A 868 17.83 -3.47 -12.38
CA ALA A 868 17.22 -2.58 -13.36
C ALA A 868 16.88 -1.21 -12.73
N GLN A 869 16.36 -1.18 -11.50
CA GLN A 869 16.11 0.05 -10.77
C GLN A 869 17.40 0.86 -10.53
N ARG A 870 18.50 0.21 -10.15
CA ARG A 870 19.79 0.89 -9.96
C ARG A 870 20.36 1.47 -11.26
N LEU A 871 20.09 0.83 -12.39
CA LEU A 871 20.59 1.27 -13.69
C LEU A 871 19.75 2.38 -14.31
N PHE A 872 18.42 2.30 -14.16
CA PHE A 872 17.49 3.18 -14.87
C PHE A 872 16.90 4.29 -13.99
N ASN A 873 16.86 4.14 -12.66
CA ASN A 873 16.39 5.18 -11.75
C ASN A 873 17.53 6.18 -11.43
N VAL A 874 17.90 6.98 -12.42
CA VAL A 874 18.95 8.00 -12.27
C VAL A 874 18.48 9.08 -11.33
N ASP A 875 19.35 9.57 -10.45
CA ASP A 875 19.08 10.63 -9.47
C ASP A 875 17.86 10.37 -8.55
N GLY A 876 17.50 9.09 -8.34
CA GLY A 876 16.41 8.69 -7.46
C GLY A 876 15.00 8.82 -8.06
N TYR A 877 14.88 9.17 -9.33
CA TYR A 877 13.58 9.21 -10.03
C TYR A 877 13.12 7.80 -10.43
N PRO A 878 11.87 7.39 -10.11
CA PRO A 878 11.39 6.02 -10.29
C PRO A 878 11.01 5.71 -11.75
N VAL A 879 12.00 5.52 -12.60
CA VAL A 879 11.80 5.06 -14.00
C VAL A 879 11.25 3.64 -14.03
N ILE A 880 11.81 2.75 -13.20
CA ILE A 880 11.24 1.43 -12.95
C ILE A 880 10.86 1.35 -11.48
N SER A 881 9.61 1.04 -11.20
CA SER A 881 9.10 0.85 -9.86
C SER A 881 8.35 -0.48 -9.74
N LEU A 882 8.38 -1.06 -8.54
CA LEU A 882 7.58 -2.21 -8.19
C LEU A 882 6.52 -1.76 -7.20
N ASP A 883 5.26 -1.85 -7.59
CA ASP A 883 4.15 -1.75 -6.65
C ASP A 883 3.99 -3.11 -5.96
N VAL A 884 4.44 -3.16 -4.72
CA VAL A 884 4.41 -4.38 -3.91
C VAL A 884 2.97 -4.82 -3.57
N GLN A 885 2.01 -3.89 -3.60
CA GLN A 885 0.61 -4.19 -3.27
C GLN A 885 -0.10 -4.92 -4.41
N SER A 886 0.14 -4.48 -5.63
CA SER A 886 -0.45 -5.09 -6.83
C SER A 886 0.49 -6.09 -7.50
N ASP A 887 1.67 -6.33 -6.92
CA ASP A 887 2.75 -7.14 -7.51
C ASP A 887 3.05 -6.74 -8.96
N THR A 888 2.99 -5.42 -9.24
CA THR A 888 3.08 -4.88 -10.59
C THR A 888 4.34 -4.05 -10.79
N VAL A 889 5.09 -4.36 -11.83
CA VAL A 889 6.25 -3.60 -12.29
C VAL A 889 5.77 -2.50 -13.23
N HIS A 890 6.18 -1.27 -12.95
CA HIS A 890 5.88 -0.10 -13.76
C HIS A 890 7.13 0.42 -14.44
N LEU A 891 7.00 0.83 -15.71
CA LEU A 891 8.00 1.55 -16.49
C LEU A 891 7.45 2.91 -16.90
N GLU A 892 8.08 3.98 -16.41
CA GLU A 892 7.81 5.35 -16.83
C GLU A 892 8.69 5.71 -18.04
N LYS A 893 8.25 5.30 -19.23
CA LYS A 893 9.01 5.45 -20.48
C LYS A 893 9.40 6.90 -20.78
N GLN A 894 8.50 7.86 -20.56
CA GLN A 894 8.78 9.27 -20.82
C GLN A 894 9.89 9.80 -19.91
N LEU A 895 9.84 9.41 -18.65
CA LEU A 895 10.86 9.77 -17.66
C LEU A 895 12.23 9.17 -18.04
N LEU A 896 12.25 7.93 -18.52
CA LEU A 896 13.47 7.29 -19.02
C LEU A 896 14.06 8.04 -20.21
N ILE A 897 13.23 8.44 -21.19
CA ILE A 897 13.65 9.20 -22.37
C ILE A 897 14.31 10.52 -21.96
N VAL A 898 13.70 11.23 -21.01
CA VAL A 898 14.24 12.50 -20.49
C VAL A 898 15.57 12.29 -19.79
N GLN A 899 15.65 11.34 -18.85
CA GLN A 899 16.85 11.11 -18.04
C GLN A 899 18.05 10.61 -18.85
N PHE A 900 17.78 9.86 -19.93
CA PHE A 900 18.86 9.38 -20.80
C PHE A 900 19.13 10.28 -22.01
N GLY A 901 18.53 11.50 -22.04
CA GLY A 901 18.80 12.52 -23.05
C GLY A 901 18.39 12.12 -24.47
N LEU A 902 17.33 11.31 -24.61
CA LEU A 902 16.87 10.81 -25.91
C LEU A 902 15.86 11.77 -26.58
N GLU A 903 15.58 12.93 -25.98
CA GLU A 903 14.76 14.01 -26.54
C GLU A 903 15.54 14.69 -27.68
N GLY A 904 15.03 14.68 -28.91
CA GLY A 904 15.58 15.52 -30.01
C GLY A 904 15.96 14.84 -31.30
N SER A 905 15.72 13.53 -31.47
CA SER A 905 15.86 12.87 -32.77
C SER A 905 14.48 12.40 -33.27
N GLY A 906 13.79 13.31 -33.96
CA GLY A 906 12.52 13.00 -34.62
C GLY A 906 12.72 11.93 -35.68
N ALA A 907 12.23 10.74 -35.41
CA ALA A 907 11.61 9.72 -36.25
C ALA A 907 11.39 8.45 -35.43
N GLY A 908 10.14 8.10 -35.14
CA GLY A 908 9.77 6.75 -34.70
C GLY A 908 9.47 6.55 -33.23
N ILE A 909 8.79 7.50 -32.56
CA ILE A 909 8.15 7.24 -31.26
C ILE A 909 6.64 7.29 -31.46
N ARG A 910 6.05 6.20 -31.89
CA ARG A 910 4.61 5.88 -31.74
C ARG A 910 4.49 4.51 -31.10
#